data_e87ef2b8b8b0b0aec8b7f89068688b9b
#
_entry.id   e87ef2b8b8b0b0aec8b7f89068688b9b
#
_cell.length_a   1.000
_cell.length_b   1.000
_cell.length_c   1.000
_cell.angle_alpha   90.00
_cell.angle_beta   90.00
_cell.angle_gamma   90.00
#
_symmetry.space_group_name_H-M   'P 1'
#
loop_
_entity.id
_entity.type
_entity.pdbx_description
1 polymer ?
#
loop_
_entity_poly.entity_id
_entity_poly.type
_entity_poly.pdbx_seq_one_letter_code
_entity_poly.pdbx_strand_id
1 'polypeptide(L)'
;LDEVVVVGYGVQKKSDVTGALTQVTEKTIKERPVQNALQAMQGKAAGVQITSNNRPGELGDVRIRGNRSINASNDPLYVIDGIPMTAGSMADVNPNDIESMEILKDASATAIYGSRGANGVVLISTKKGKTGKVTINYDGSMSFSTIDSMTDWMNSGELIDWNRQSNINANAYTGKYGNAPDPDIDGDAYFGGVTKYPYLRPVFNSAFQFNSDGTPVLRDATEYEQKVLGYAARVPVYDSSKIPTTPWTDYVTRTAITHNHQLSLSAGTEKSKLYMSLAYLDQQSPMKDQDYKRYTVNLNGEIQATDFLKVGMGVNLSHSIKNYGIVSNFSNTTAKDSYGLATNLMPYAPAYDENGSLLSPSDGPSQHNALLNIDQAQNETRYYGAMLSSFAELDFGKIWTPLEGIRWRTNFGAQYRNAREGSYYGNDFTNPLGYASTEPNVAYNNQSQKLAWTLENMIFVNKTFNRIHSLGLTLMQSAEYYRTEGIEVRAYECKFPTALWYSVGDSNTSKAGIGSSFSEQQRASYMGRINYSLMDRYLITLTGRWDGASMLAVDNKWDFFPSAALAWKVNEENFLQAIGWINTLKVRVGYGVTGNASVSPYQTGGAMVSQWANKPFGQGAVTTNTTGAKASVLPNKMLGWEKTASTNVGIDFGFLNNRITGSA
;
A
#
# COMPACT_ATOMS: atom_id res chain seq x y z
N LEU A 1 9.25 -22.75 29.03
CA LEU A 1 8.81 -23.29 27.75
C LEU A 1 9.59 -22.57 26.67
N ASP A 2 10.34 -23.34 25.86
CA ASP A 2 11.10 -22.79 24.74
C ASP A 2 10.11 -22.15 23.73
N GLU A 3 10.32 -20.87 23.42
CA GLU A 3 9.53 -20.15 22.41
C GLU A 3 9.78 -20.79 21.04
N VAL A 4 8.71 -21.17 20.37
CA VAL A 4 8.76 -21.85 19.08
C VAL A 4 8.36 -20.85 17.99
N VAL A 5 9.12 -20.81 16.90
CA VAL A 5 8.91 -19.89 15.78
C VAL A 5 8.74 -20.68 14.48
N VAL A 6 7.94 -20.13 13.58
CA VAL A 6 7.81 -20.66 12.23
C VAL A 6 8.99 -20.18 11.39
N VAL A 7 9.74 -21.11 10.83
CA VAL A 7 10.88 -20.81 9.94
C VAL A 7 10.69 -21.59 8.64
N GLY A 8 10.20 -20.90 7.66
CA GLY A 8 9.90 -21.48 6.36
C GLY A 8 8.82 -22.58 6.44
N TYR A 9 9.17 -23.77 6.04
CA TYR A 9 8.23 -24.92 6.00
C TYR A 9 8.21 -25.74 7.30
N GLY A 10 8.87 -25.27 8.36
CA GLY A 10 8.96 -26.00 9.64
C GLY A 10 8.85 -25.08 10.83
N VAL A 11 8.71 -25.71 11.98
CA VAL A 11 8.68 -25.06 13.28
C VAL A 11 9.99 -25.40 14.00
N GLN A 12 10.68 -24.40 14.52
CA GLN A 12 11.94 -24.57 15.26
C GLN A 12 11.88 -23.83 16.60
N LYS A 13 12.69 -24.27 17.55
CA LYS A 13 12.93 -23.48 18.76
C LYS A 13 13.62 -22.17 18.34
N LYS A 14 13.20 -21.04 18.89
CA LYS A 14 13.81 -19.74 18.63
C LYS A 14 15.31 -19.73 18.93
N SER A 15 15.71 -20.48 19.95
CA SER A 15 17.12 -20.69 20.32
C SER A 15 17.96 -21.31 19.20
N ASP A 16 17.35 -22.15 18.34
CA ASP A 16 18.04 -22.93 17.31
C ASP A 16 18.07 -22.22 15.95
N VAL A 17 17.36 -21.11 15.82
CA VAL A 17 17.37 -20.34 14.58
C VAL A 17 18.74 -19.68 14.38
N THR A 18 19.36 -19.94 13.23
CA THR A 18 20.67 -19.39 12.85
C THR A 18 20.59 -18.04 12.16
N GLY A 19 19.44 -17.67 11.61
CA GLY A 19 19.19 -16.42 10.89
C GLY A 19 18.61 -15.29 11.74
N ALA A 20 18.57 -14.06 11.18
CA ALA A 20 17.96 -12.91 11.83
C ALA A 20 16.43 -12.95 11.67
N LEU A 21 15.72 -13.12 12.79
CA LEU A 21 14.28 -13.21 12.86
C LEU A 21 13.72 -12.22 13.89
N THR A 22 12.60 -11.58 13.55
CA THR A 22 11.79 -10.82 14.52
C THR A 22 10.37 -11.35 14.47
N GLN A 23 9.79 -11.59 15.65
CA GLN A 23 8.40 -12.05 15.79
C GLN A 23 7.51 -10.93 16.33
N VAL A 24 6.33 -10.79 15.75
CA VAL A 24 5.22 -9.96 16.24
C VAL A 24 4.08 -10.91 16.59
N THR A 25 3.71 -10.94 17.86
CA THR A 25 2.72 -11.89 18.41
C THR A 25 1.29 -11.31 18.36
N GLU A 26 0.26 -12.16 18.51
CA GLU A 26 -1.14 -11.74 18.67
C GLU A 26 -1.29 -10.64 19.74
N LYS A 27 -0.60 -10.77 20.88
CA LYS A 27 -0.63 -9.76 21.96
C LYS A 27 -0.20 -8.39 21.46
N THR A 28 0.90 -8.34 20.71
CA THR A 28 1.43 -7.09 20.15
C THR A 28 0.50 -6.48 19.08
N ILE A 29 -0.16 -7.34 18.28
CA ILE A 29 -1.13 -6.91 17.27
C ILE A 29 -2.34 -6.26 17.94
N LYS A 30 -2.79 -6.81 19.08
CA LYS A 30 -3.96 -6.33 19.82
C LYS A 30 -3.69 -5.14 20.77
N GLU A 31 -2.44 -4.70 20.93
CA GLU A 31 -2.09 -3.53 21.79
C GLU A 31 -2.80 -2.26 21.34
N ARG A 32 -3.07 -2.13 20.05
CA ARG A 32 -3.87 -1.03 19.48
C ARG A 32 -4.75 -1.55 18.36
N PRO A 33 -5.96 -1.01 18.16
CA PRO A 33 -6.76 -1.32 16.99
C PRO A 33 -6.02 -0.92 15.71
N VAL A 34 -5.83 -1.86 14.80
CA VAL A 34 -5.20 -1.64 13.49
C VAL A 34 -6.16 -2.09 12.39
N GLN A 35 -6.10 -1.40 11.24
CA GLN A 35 -6.99 -1.64 10.12
C GLN A 35 -6.44 -2.70 9.16
N ASN A 36 -5.11 -2.83 9.13
CA ASN A 36 -4.41 -3.84 8.34
C ASN A 36 -3.20 -4.40 9.11
N ALA A 37 -2.74 -5.58 8.69
CA ALA A 37 -1.65 -6.30 9.36
C ALA A 37 -0.30 -5.58 9.29
N LEU A 38 -0.07 -4.75 8.28
CA LEU A 38 1.20 -4.01 8.14
C LEU A 38 1.33 -2.93 9.20
N GLN A 39 0.22 -2.25 9.55
CA GLN A 39 0.21 -1.27 10.63
C GLN A 39 0.57 -1.90 11.99
N ALA A 40 0.22 -3.18 12.20
CA ALA A 40 0.57 -3.89 13.43
C ALA A 40 2.09 -4.09 13.60
N MET A 41 2.85 -4.18 12.51
CA MET A 41 4.31 -4.34 12.52
C MET A 41 5.06 -3.02 12.70
N GLN A 42 4.41 -1.86 12.46
CA GLN A 42 5.07 -0.56 12.47
C GLN A 42 5.72 -0.24 13.81
N GLY A 43 7.03 0.04 13.81
CA GLY A 43 7.81 0.33 15.01
C GLY A 43 8.10 -0.89 15.90
N LYS A 44 7.66 -2.11 15.53
CA LYS A 44 7.84 -3.33 16.33
C LYS A 44 9.02 -4.21 15.88
N ALA A 45 9.57 -3.93 14.70
CA ALA A 45 10.65 -4.74 14.13
C ALA A 45 11.82 -3.86 13.66
N ALA A 46 12.98 -4.00 14.31
CA ALA A 46 14.20 -3.28 13.91
C ALA A 46 14.59 -3.62 12.46
N GLY A 47 14.98 -2.61 11.66
CA GLY A 47 15.36 -2.78 10.26
C GLY A 47 14.16 -3.02 9.31
N VAL A 48 12.94 -2.79 9.78
CA VAL A 48 11.71 -2.79 8.97
C VAL A 48 11.14 -1.37 8.99
N GLN A 49 11.10 -0.77 7.83
CA GLN A 49 10.47 0.54 7.61
C GLN A 49 9.09 0.32 7.03
N ILE A 50 8.09 0.92 7.65
CA ILE A 50 6.70 0.90 7.16
C ILE A 50 6.26 2.35 7.05
N THR A 51 5.95 2.76 5.83
CA THR A 51 5.33 4.05 5.53
C THR A 51 3.83 3.80 5.44
N SER A 52 3.09 4.21 6.48
CA SER A 52 1.64 4.04 6.48
C SER A 52 0.98 4.95 5.44
N ASN A 53 0.00 4.43 4.75
CA ASN A 53 -0.92 5.21 3.95
C ASN A 53 -2.22 5.40 4.76
N ASN A 54 -2.64 6.64 4.94
CA ASN A 54 -3.81 6.97 5.75
C ASN A 54 -5.12 6.94 4.95
N ARG A 55 -5.06 6.67 3.64
CA ARG A 55 -6.29 6.45 2.85
C ARG A 55 -6.98 5.16 3.28
N PRO A 56 -8.30 5.16 3.40
CA PRO A 56 -9.06 3.96 3.77
C PRO A 56 -8.78 2.78 2.84
N GLY A 57 -8.49 1.60 3.43
CA GLY A 57 -8.22 0.39 2.67
C GLY A 57 -6.91 0.34 1.90
N GLU A 58 -6.05 1.38 1.99
CA GLU A 58 -4.72 1.34 1.39
C GLU A 58 -3.70 0.70 2.33
N LEU A 59 -2.75 0.00 1.72
CA LEU A 59 -1.58 -0.53 2.41
C LEU A 59 -0.45 0.48 2.34
N GLY A 60 0.34 0.55 3.40
CA GLY A 60 1.60 1.27 3.36
C GLY A 60 2.69 0.48 2.64
N ASP A 61 3.77 1.15 2.31
CA ASP A 61 4.97 0.51 1.79
C ASP A 61 5.77 -0.15 2.92
N VAL A 62 6.27 -1.35 2.68
CA VAL A 62 7.14 -2.08 3.61
C VAL A 62 8.51 -2.28 2.97
N ARG A 63 9.55 -1.91 3.69
CA ARG A 63 10.94 -2.12 3.27
C ARG A 63 11.70 -2.81 4.38
N ILE A 64 12.38 -3.90 4.06
CA ILE A 64 13.23 -4.66 4.99
C ILE A 64 14.68 -4.42 4.63
N ARG A 65 15.42 -3.70 5.49
CA ARG A 65 16.82 -3.29 5.27
C ARG A 65 17.04 -2.44 4.01
N GLY A 66 16.05 -1.62 3.65
CA GLY A 66 16.10 -0.65 2.54
C GLY A 66 15.76 -1.25 1.17
N ASN A 67 16.00 -0.46 0.13
CA ASN A 67 15.80 -0.84 -1.27
C ASN A 67 17.03 -1.58 -1.80
N ARG A 68 16.82 -2.59 -2.64
CA ARG A 68 17.88 -3.42 -3.23
C ARG A 68 17.91 -3.37 -4.74
N SER A 69 16.78 -3.12 -5.38
CA SER A 69 16.67 -3.06 -6.83
C SER A 69 16.21 -1.69 -7.30
N ILE A 70 16.73 -1.26 -8.47
CA ILE A 70 16.30 -0.05 -9.17
C ILE A 70 15.11 -0.36 -10.08
N ASN A 71 15.10 -1.50 -10.73
CA ASN A 71 14.12 -1.86 -11.78
C ASN A 71 13.11 -2.93 -11.35
N ALA A 72 13.48 -3.81 -10.39
CA ALA A 72 12.58 -4.83 -9.88
C ALA A 72 11.88 -4.36 -8.59
N SER A 73 10.83 -5.07 -8.15
CA SER A 73 10.13 -4.77 -6.89
C SER A 73 11.06 -4.86 -5.68
N ASN A 74 10.87 -3.96 -4.73
CA ASN A 74 11.53 -3.94 -3.43
C ASN A 74 10.61 -4.41 -2.29
N ASP A 75 9.40 -4.88 -2.59
CA ASP A 75 8.44 -5.36 -1.61
C ASP A 75 8.87 -6.71 -1.03
N PRO A 76 8.67 -6.95 0.27
CA PRO A 76 8.93 -8.25 0.86
C PRO A 76 7.92 -9.29 0.35
N LEU A 77 8.30 -10.55 0.39
CA LEU A 77 7.38 -11.64 0.16
C LEU A 77 6.51 -11.87 1.38
N TYR A 78 5.19 -11.90 1.22
CA TYR A 78 4.25 -12.36 2.25
C TYR A 78 3.93 -13.82 2.03
N VAL A 79 3.95 -14.60 3.11
CA VAL A 79 3.61 -16.02 3.11
C VAL A 79 2.58 -16.26 4.19
N ILE A 80 1.39 -16.73 3.83
CA ILE A 80 0.28 -16.97 4.75
C ILE A 80 0.08 -18.48 4.88
N ASP A 81 0.21 -19.00 6.11
CA ASP A 81 0.09 -20.42 6.43
C ASP A 81 0.92 -21.34 5.50
N GLY A 82 2.12 -20.86 5.14
CA GLY A 82 3.06 -21.55 4.27
C GLY A 82 2.86 -21.29 2.76
N ILE A 83 1.79 -20.60 2.35
CA ILE A 83 1.52 -20.31 0.93
C ILE A 83 1.98 -18.89 0.58
N PRO A 84 2.91 -18.72 -0.38
CA PRO A 84 3.32 -17.42 -0.87
C PRO A 84 2.17 -16.63 -1.49
N MET A 85 1.97 -15.38 -1.07
CA MET A 85 0.95 -14.50 -1.61
C MET A 85 1.41 -13.91 -2.94
N THR A 86 0.75 -14.27 -4.03
CA THR A 86 1.08 -13.83 -5.39
C THR A 86 -0.06 -13.06 -6.05
N ALA A 87 -1.30 -13.54 -5.93
CA ALA A 87 -2.49 -12.88 -6.51
C ALA A 87 -3.32 -12.12 -5.48
N GLY A 88 -3.18 -12.45 -4.18
CA GLY A 88 -3.89 -11.81 -3.07
C GLY A 88 -3.30 -10.44 -2.68
N SER A 89 -3.87 -9.85 -1.65
CA SER A 89 -3.42 -8.60 -1.04
C SER A 89 -3.47 -8.70 0.49
N MET A 90 -2.52 -8.08 1.18
CA MET A 90 -2.57 -7.97 2.65
C MET A 90 -3.78 -7.16 3.15
N ALA A 91 -4.41 -6.37 2.28
CA ALA A 91 -5.69 -5.72 2.58
C ALA A 91 -6.86 -6.72 2.74
N ASP A 92 -6.74 -7.90 2.12
CA ASP A 92 -7.77 -8.95 2.14
C ASP A 92 -7.71 -9.76 3.46
N VAL A 93 -6.64 -9.62 4.26
CA VAL A 93 -6.40 -10.35 5.51
C VAL A 93 -6.86 -9.52 6.71
N ASN A 94 -7.70 -10.10 7.56
CA ASN A 94 -8.09 -9.46 8.81
C ASN A 94 -6.97 -9.59 9.86
N PRO A 95 -6.44 -8.48 10.42
CA PRO A 95 -5.41 -8.51 11.45
C PRO A 95 -5.77 -9.36 12.67
N ASN A 96 -7.04 -9.39 13.04
CA ASN A 96 -7.52 -10.14 14.21
C ASN A 96 -7.50 -11.67 14.02
N ASP A 97 -7.35 -12.16 12.77
CA ASP A 97 -7.17 -13.59 12.47
C ASP A 97 -5.70 -14.03 12.52
N ILE A 98 -4.77 -13.10 12.73
CA ILE A 98 -3.34 -13.39 12.77
C ILE A 98 -2.95 -13.85 14.19
N GLU A 99 -2.25 -14.99 14.29
CA GLU A 99 -1.65 -15.50 15.51
C GLU A 99 -0.25 -14.92 15.72
N SER A 100 0.57 -14.91 14.64
CA SER A 100 1.91 -14.35 14.67
C SER A 100 2.37 -13.90 13.29
N MET A 101 3.36 -13.01 13.29
CA MET A 101 4.11 -12.63 12.09
C MET A 101 5.59 -12.74 12.38
N GLU A 102 6.32 -13.53 11.59
CA GLU A 102 7.76 -13.68 11.65
C GLU A 102 8.41 -13.00 10.46
N ILE A 103 9.38 -12.11 10.73
CA ILE A 103 10.07 -11.33 9.71
C ILE A 103 11.48 -11.85 9.53
N LEU A 104 11.74 -12.45 8.37
CA LEU A 104 13.05 -12.97 7.97
C LEU A 104 13.81 -11.88 7.23
N LYS A 105 14.99 -11.49 7.73
CA LYS A 105 15.70 -10.28 7.26
C LYS A 105 16.99 -10.54 6.51
N ASP A 106 17.59 -11.72 6.66
CA ASP A 106 18.87 -12.05 6.04
C ASP A 106 18.74 -13.17 4.99
N ALA A 107 19.74 -13.29 4.11
CA ALA A 107 19.73 -14.26 3.02
C ALA A 107 19.73 -15.71 3.54
N SER A 108 20.31 -16.01 4.70
CA SER A 108 20.32 -17.36 5.24
C SER A 108 18.94 -17.80 5.73
N ALA A 109 18.17 -16.87 6.33
CA ALA A 109 16.81 -17.11 6.76
C ALA A 109 15.84 -17.14 5.58
N THR A 110 16.04 -16.28 4.57
CA THR A 110 15.15 -16.18 3.40
C THR A 110 15.46 -17.17 2.29
N ALA A 111 16.62 -17.84 2.31
CA ALA A 111 17.06 -18.81 1.28
C ALA A 111 16.04 -19.92 1.01
N ILE A 112 15.23 -20.27 1.99
CA ILE A 112 14.15 -21.26 1.83
C ILE A 112 13.08 -20.81 0.82
N TYR A 113 12.88 -19.49 0.67
CA TYR A 113 11.99 -18.88 -0.33
C TYR A 113 12.71 -18.45 -1.61
N GLY A 114 14.04 -18.69 -1.67
CA GLY A 114 14.89 -18.49 -2.83
C GLY A 114 14.82 -17.10 -3.41
N SER A 115 14.61 -17.02 -4.70
CA SER A 115 14.55 -15.79 -5.47
C SER A 115 13.47 -14.81 -5.04
N ARG A 116 12.42 -15.25 -4.35
CA ARG A 116 11.39 -14.35 -3.81
C ARG A 116 11.75 -13.74 -2.46
N GLY A 117 12.74 -14.31 -1.77
CA GLY A 117 13.19 -13.85 -0.48
C GLY A 117 14.20 -12.70 -0.51
N ALA A 118 14.58 -12.19 -1.69
CA ALA A 118 15.62 -11.15 -1.83
C ALA A 118 15.34 -9.90 -0.98
N ASN A 119 14.10 -9.44 -0.94
CA ASN A 119 13.69 -8.24 -0.21
C ASN A 119 13.22 -8.52 1.23
N GLY A 120 13.48 -9.73 1.75
CA GLY A 120 12.96 -10.22 3.03
C GLY A 120 11.63 -10.96 2.87
N VAL A 121 11.24 -11.67 3.92
CA VAL A 121 10.00 -12.46 3.96
C VAL A 121 9.24 -12.18 5.24
N VAL A 122 7.94 -11.99 5.12
CA VAL A 122 7.01 -11.89 6.24
C VAL A 122 6.15 -13.13 6.26
N LEU A 123 6.38 -14.01 7.22
CA LEU A 123 5.57 -15.21 7.47
C LEU A 123 4.41 -14.82 8.36
N ILE A 124 3.21 -15.21 7.98
CA ILE A 124 1.98 -14.91 8.70
C ILE A 124 1.33 -16.23 9.03
N SER A 125 1.18 -16.49 10.31
CA SER A 125 0.43 -17.64 10.81
C SER A 125 -0.96 -17.16 11.23
N THR A 126 -2.00 -17.77 10.66
CA THR A 126 -3.37 -17.47 11.07
C THR A 126 -3.80 -18.35 12.23
N LYS A 127 -4.80 -17.89 12.98
CA LYS A 127 -5.35 -18.61 14.13
C LYS A 127 -5.90 -19.96 13.73
N LYS A 128 -5.62 -20.94 14.56
CA LYS A 128 -6.09 -22.33 14.44
C LYS A 128 -6.98 -22.70 15.62
N GLY A 129 -7.77 -23.74 15.46
CA GLY A 129 -8.57 -24.30 16.54
C GLY A 129 -7.66 -24.75 17.69
N LYS A 130 -8.10 -24.49 18.93
CA LYS A 130 -7.40 -24.94 20.16
C LYS A 130 -8.12 -26.14 20.73
N THR A 131 -7.34 -27.11 21.24
CA THR A 131 -7.89 -28.28 21.94
C THR A 131 -8.59 -27.83 23.24
N GLY A 132 -9.80 -28.35 23.49
CA GLY A 132 -10.56 -28.03 24.68
C GLY A 132 -12.00 -27.65 24.37
N LYS A 133 -12.61 -26.87 25.27
CA LYS A 133 -13.99 -26.40 25.11
C LYS A 133 -14.13 -25.45 23.92
N VAL A 134 -15.28 -25.49 23.27
CA VAL A 134 -15.64 -24.50 22.24
C VAL A 134 -15.61 -23.11 22.86
N THR A 135 -14.88 -22.21 22.21
CA THR A 135 -14.75 -20.82 22.63
C THR A 135 -15.29 -19.93 21.52
N ILE A 136 -16.19 -19.05 21.89
CA ILE A 136 -16.74 -18.00 21.00
C ILE A 136 -16.24 -16.67 21.54
N ASN A 137 -15.61 -15.86 20.68
CA ASN A 137 -15.12 -14.53 21.03
C ASN A 137 -15.73 -13.50 20.09
N TYR A 138 -16.06 -12.34 20.66
CA TYR A 138 -16.39 -11.15 19.92
C TYR A 138 -15.35 -10.08 20.22
N ASP A 139 -14.74 -9.54 19.14
CA ASP A 139 -13.80 -8.42 19.21
C ASP A 139 -14.46 -7.24 18.48
N GLY A 140 -14.64 -6.11 19.17
CA GLY A 140 -15.22 -4.89 18.61
C GLY A 140 -14.37 -3.67 18.95
N SER A 141 -14.21 -2.75 18.00
CA SER A 141 -13.51 -1.48 18.22
C SER A 141 -14.17 -0.35 17.43
N MET A 142 -14.09 0.86 17.97
CA MET A 142 -14.55 2.09 17.35
C MET A 142 -13.49 3.16 17.54
N SER A 143 -13.19 3.94 16.49
CA SER A 143 -12.24 5.04 16.55
C SER A 143 -12.75 6.27 15.81
N PHE A 144 -12.31 7.43 16.24
CA PHE A 144 -12.60 8.72 15.64
C PHE A 144 -11.29 9.32 15.12
N SER A 145 -11.31 9.88 13.92
CA SER A 145 -10.12 10.46 13.29
C SER A 145 -10.46 11.80 12.66
N THR A 146 -9.57 12.76 12.82
CA THR A 146 -9.65 14.09 12.22
C THR A 146 -8.34 14.36 11.47
N ILE A 147 -8.36 15.32 10.55
CA ILE A 147 -7.13 15.87 9.98
C ILE A 147 -6.64 16.94 10.94
N ASP A 148 -5.40 16.82 11.38
CA ASP A 148 -4.68 17.87 12.08
C ASP A 148 -3.70 18.52 11.10
N SER A 149 -3.98 19.76 10.71
CA SER A 149 -3.10 20.50 9.80
C SER A 149 -2.01 21.19 10.61
N MET A 150 -0.76 20.83 10.36
CA MET A 150 0.40 21.53 10.92
C MET A 150 0.73 22.82 10.15
N THR A 151 0.00 23.11 9.08
CA THR A 151 0.21 24.31 8.25
C THR A 151 -0.77 25.37 8.67
N ASP A 152 -0.24 26.52 9.09
CA ASP A 152 -1.03 27.74 9.32
C ASP A 152 -1.18 28.45 7.97
N TRP A 153 -2.39 28.37 7.41
CA TRP A 153 -2.69 28.96 6.12
C TRP A 153 -3.00 30.45 6.29
N MET A 154 -2.54 31.25 5.34
CA MET A 154 -2.90 32.67 5.30
C MET A 154 -4.43 32.83 5.22
N ASN A 155 -4.97 33.71 6.04
CA ASN A 155 -6.35 34.18 5.86
C ASN A 155 -6.45 35.16 4.67
N SER A 156 -7.64 35.56 4.30
CA SER A 156 -7.89 36.43 3.16
C SER A 156 -7.15 37.76 3.22
N GLY A 157 -7.17 38.41 4.39
CA GLY A 157 -6.49 39.67 4.58
C GLY A 157 -4.98 39.55 4.44
N GLU A 158 -4.39 38.57 5.09
CA GLU A 158 -2.94 38.28 5.01
C GLU A 158 -2.48 38.01 3.58
N LEU A 159 -3.25 37.22 2.83
CA LEU A 159 -2.91 36.90 1.43
C LEU A 159 -2.99 38.15 0.54
N ILE A 160 -3.99 39.02 0.75
CA ILE A 160 -4.15 40.25 -0.01
C ILE A 160 -3.03 41.24 0.33
N ASP A 161 -2.73 41.42 1.61
CA ASP A 161 -1.65 42.28 2.05
C ASP A 161 -0.28 41.80 1.55
N TRP A 162 -0.06 40.48 1.55
CA TRP A 162 1.15 39.87 0.97
C TRP A 162 1.27 40.12 -0.55
N ASN A 163 0.18 39.93 -1.30
CA ASN A 163 0.15 40.19 -2.75
C ASN A 163 0.38 41.68 -3.04
N ARG A 164 -0.25 42.61 -2.26
CA ARG A 164 -0.02 44.03 -2.41
C ARG A 164 1.44 44.38 -2.20
N GLN A 165 2.06 43.87 -1.15
CA GLN A 165 3.48 44.12 -0.85
C GLN A 165 4.38 43.56 -1.97
N SER A 166 4.03 42.40 -2.52
CA SER A 166 4.75 41.81 -3.67
C SER A 166 4.70 42.73 -4.90
N ASN A 167 3.54 43.28 -5.23
CA ASN A 167 3.37 44.21 -6.36
C ASN A 167 4.06 45.57 -6.13
N ILE A 168 4.04 46.08 -4.89
CA ILE A 168 4.79 47.29 -4.49
C ILE A 168 6.29 47.04 -4.73
N ASN A 169 6.82 45.91 -4.27
CA ASN A 169 8.24 45.56 -4.44
C ASN A 169 8.64 45.39 -5.90
N ALA A 170 7.72 44.93 -6.74
CA ALA A 170 7.88 44.80 -8.19
C ALA A 170 7.68 46.10 -8.97
N ASN A 171 7.37 47.23 -8.31
CA ASN A 171 6.94 48.49 -8.91
C ASN A 171 5.72 48.36 -9.85
N ALA A 172 4.88 47.37 -9.58
CA ALA A 172 3.68 47.07 -10.36
C ALA A 172 2.40 47.62 -9.73
N TYR A 173 2.47 48.16 -8.51
CA TYR A 173 1.35 48.76 -7.79
C TYR A 173 1.40 50.31 -7.99
N THR A 174 0.37 50.87 -8.58
CA THR A 174 0.26 52.29 -8.88
C THR A 174 -1.14 52.80 -8.55
N GLY A 175 -1.38 53.01 -7.25
CA GLY A 175 -2.67 53.55 -6.76
C GLY A 175 -2.68 55.07 -6.63
N LYS A 176 -3.88 55.66 -6.72
CA LYS A 176 -4.11 57.11 -6.45
C LYS A 176 -3.79 57.50 -5.02
N TYR A 177 -3.68 56.51 -4.13
CA TYR A 177 -3.32 56.70 -2.72
C TYR A 177 -1.87 56.29 -2.43
N GLY A 178 -1.01 56.28 -3.44
CA GLY A 178 0.36 55.79 -3.32
C GLY A 178 0.39 54.26 -3.13
N ASN A 179 1.22 53.78 -2.18
CA ASN A 179 1.27 52.37 -1.84
C ASN A 179 0.14 51.91 -0.86
N ALA A 180 -0.77 52.81 -0.47
CA ALA A 180 -1.87 52.45 0.43
C ALA A 180 -2.91 51.58 -0.30
N PRO A 181 -3.70 50.77 0.45
CA PRO A 181 -4.83 50.02 -0.08
C PRO A 181 -5.76 50.89 -0.92
N ASP A 182 -6.12 50.42 -2.10
CA ASP A 182 -6.98 51.14 -3.05
C ASP A 182 -8.10 50.21 -3.53
N PRO A 183 -9.40 50.50 -3.23
CA PRO A 183 -10.51 49.66 -3.60
C PRO A 183 -10.70 49.50 -5.10
N ASP A 184 -10.17 50.46 -5.92
CA ASP A 184 -10.25 50.38 -7.37
C ASP A 184 -9.18 49.47 -7.98
N ILE A 185 -8.04 49.31 -7.31
CA ILE A 185 -6.89 48.54 -7.80
C ILE A 185 -6.83 47.14 -7.22
N ASP A 186 -7.01 47.03 -5.88
CA ASP A 186 -6.86 45.77 -5.20
C ASP A 186 -7.78 44.69 -5.77
N GLY A 187 -9.01 45.03 -6.11
CA GLY A 187 -9.95 44.09 -6.72
C GLY A 187 -9.57 43.60 -8.12
N ASP A 188 -8.93 44.46 -8.91
CA ASP A 188 -8.60 44.13 -10.32
C ASP A 188 -7.17 43.61 -10.48
N ALA A 189 -6.21 44.10 -9.70
CA ALA A 189 -4.80 43.72 -9.83
C ALA A 189 -4.51 42.30 -9.32
N TYR A 190 -5.24 41.84 -8.29
CA TYR A 190 -4.92 40.56 -7.63
C TYR A 190 -5.77 39.39 -8.09
N PHE A 191 -6.91 39.65 -8.78
CA PHE A 191 -7.95 38.62 -9.02
C PHE A 191 -8.41 38.51 -10.47
N GLY A 192 -7.64 39.00 -11.40
CA GLY A 192 -7.98 38.93 -12.82
C GLY A 192 -9.19 39.82 -13.22
N GLY A 193 -9.49 40.78 -12.37
CA GLY A 193 -10.53 41.76 -12.54
C GLY A 193 -11.85 41.42 -11.84
N VAL A 194 -12.18 42.18 -10.79
CA VAL A 194 -13.54 42.24 -10.21
C VAL A 194 -14.57 42.52 -11.30
N THR A 195 -14.17 43.19 -12.37
CA THR A 195 -14.97 43.40 -13.59
C THR A 195 -15.39 42.09 -14.24
N LYS A 196 -14.53 41.06 -14.20
CA LYS A 196 -14.80 39.72 -14.74
C LYS A 196 -15.57 38.84 -13.77
N TYR A 197 -15.37 39.03 -12.45
CA TYR A 197 -15.99 38.25 -11.38
C TYR A 197 -16.70 39.17 -10.38
N PRO A 198 -17.87 39.72 -10.72
CA PRO A 198 -18.58 40.72 -9.91
C PRO A 198 -18.89 40.27 -8.48
N TYR A 199 -19.04 38.96 -8.25
CA TYR A 199 -19.31 38.38 -6.93
C TYR A 199 -18.13 38.51 -5.95
N LEU A 200 -16.92 38.82 -6.40
CA LEU A 200 -15.76 39.09 -5.55
C LEU A 200 -15.73 40.55 -5.03
N ARG A 201 -16.42 41.49 -5.70
CA ARG A 201 -16.41 42.90 -5.31
C ARG A 201 -16.90 43.11 -3.89
N PRO A 202 -18.02 42.53 -3.44
CA PRO A 202 -18.44 42.67 -2.03
C PRO A 202 -17.41 42.14 -1.01
N VAL A 203 -16.71 41.03 -1.39
CA VAL A 203 -15.69 40.44 -0.53
C VAL A 203 -14.54 41.41 -0.27
N PHE A 204 -13.99 42.04 -1.34
CA PHE A 204 -12.91 43.01 -1.18
C PHE A 204 -13.35 44.31 -0.56
N ASN A 205 -14.53 44.81 -0.94
CA ASN A 205 -15.09 46.02 -0.40
C ASN A 205 -15.34 45.93 1.10
N SER A 206 -15.48 44.73 1.66
CA SER A 206 -15.66 44.56 3.13
C SER A 206 -14.49 45.07 3.96
N ALA A 207 -13.29 45.19 3.40
CA ALA A 207 -12.13 45.76 4.06
C ALA A 207 -12.14 47.32 4.13
N PHE A 208 -12.99 47.96 3.33
CA PHE A 208 -13.05 49.41 3.21
C PHE A 208 -14.32 49.97 3.83
N GLN A 209 -14.29 51.25 4.19
CA GLN A 209 -15.46 51.99 4.56
C GLN A 209 -15.87 52.94 3.42
N PHE A 210 -17.14 52.96 3.11
CA PHE A 210 -17.70 53.79 2.05
C PHE A 210 -18.73 54.76 2.54
N ASN A 211 -18.74 55.94 1.96
CA ASN A 211 -19.81 56.94 2.11
C ASN A 211 -21.09 56.49 1.43
N SER A 212 -22.19 57.17 1.67
CA SER A 212 -23.48 56.88 1.04
C SER A 212 -23.49 57.07 -0.50
N ASP A 213 -22.54 57.80 -1.06
CA ASP A 213 -22.33 58.03 -2.46
C ASP A 213 -21.43 56.98 -3.14
N GLY A 214 -20.95 55.97 -2.38
CA GLY A 214 -20.06 54.91 -2.87
C GLY A 214 -18.58 55.29 -2.89
N THR A 215 -18.19 56.49 -2.47
CA THR A 215 -16.78 56.87 -2.37
C THR A 215 -16.14 56.31 -1.08
N PRO A 216 -14.86 55.93 -1.10
CA PRO A 216 -14.21 55.46 0.12
C PRO A 216 -14.07 56.56 1.18
N VAL A 217 -14.29 56.21 2.44
CA VAL A 217 -14.00 57.06 3.57
C VAL A 217 -12.48 57.21 3.71
N LEU A 218 -12.00 58.47 3.74
CA LEU A 218 -10.57 58.74 3.80
C LEU A 218 -10.19 59.19 5.23
N ARG A 219 -9.01 58.76 5.68
CA ARG A 219 -8.31 59.25 6.89
C ARG A 219 -6.98 59.88 6.49
N ASP A 220 -6.45 60.72 7.37
CA ASP A 220 -5.07 61.21 7.22
C ASP A 220 -4.09 60.06 7.47
N ALA A 221 -3.07 59.95 6.59
CA ALA A 221 -1.97 59.00 6.75
C ALA A 221 -0.98 59.55 7.81
N THR A 222 -0.45 58.63 8.62
CA THR A 222 0.57 58.98 9.62
C THR A 222 1.89 59.36 8.92
N GLU A 223 2.78 60.05 9.64
CA GLU A 223 4.10 60.41 9.11
C GLU A 223 4.93 59.20 8.69
N TYR A 224 4.81 58.08 9.44
CA TYR A 224 5.42 56.81 9.10
C TYR A 224 4.87 56.23 7.79
N GLU A 225 3.56 56.21 7.65
CA GLU A 225 2.89 55.70 6.43
C GLU A 225 3.30 56.50 5.19
N GLN A 226 3.42 57.82 5.31
CA GLN A 226 3.82 58.69 4.19
C GLN A 226 5.31 58.52 3.85
N LYS A 227 6.21 58.58 4.84
CA LYS A 227 7.65 58.63 4.60
C LYS A 227 8.29 57.28 4.38
N VAL A 228 7.75 56.22 5.01
CA VAL A 228 8.35 54.88 4.99
C VAL A 228 7.58 53.96 4.07
N LEU A 229 6.24 53.96 4.15
CA LEU A 229 5.42 53.07 3.35
C LEU A 229 5.01 53.64 1.98
N GLY A 230 5.25 54.93 1.74
CA GLY A 230 4.92 55.57 0.46
C GLY A 230 3.44 55.84 0.24
N TYR A 231 2.69 56.05 1.34
CA TYR A 231 1.25 56.38 1.27
C TYR A 231 1.01 57.83 0.88
N ALA A 232 -0.11 58.11 0.23
CA ALA A 232 -0.56 59.46 0.02
C ALA A 232 -0.99 60.12 1.35
N ALA A 233 -1.08 61.48 1.41
CA ALA A 233 -1.43 62.21 2.61
C ALA A 233 -2.81 61.81 3.17
N ARG A 234 -3.76 61.47 2.29
CA ARG A 234 -5.07 60.93 2.68
C ARG A 234 -5.30 59.60 2.01
N VAL A 235 -5.70 58.59 2.78
CA VAL A 235 -5.82 57.18 2.36
C VAL A 235 -7.18 56.61 2.79
N PRO A 236 -7.69 55.58 2.09
CA PRO A 236 -8.92 54.90 2.50
C PRO A 236 -8.78 54.30 3.89
N VAL A 237 -9.88 54.30 4.64
CA VAL A 237 -10.01 53.51 5.87
C VAL A 237 -10.08 52.05 5.45
N TYR A 238 -9.06 51.29 5.84
CA TYR A 238 -8.88 49.90 5.45
C TYR A 238 -8.57 49.03 6.67
N ASP A 239 -9.18 47.83 6.68
CA ASP A 239 -8.95 46.78 7.67
C ASP A 239 -9.04 45.44 7.02
N SER A 240 -7.88 44.80 6.72
CA SER A 240 -7.79 43.50 6.05
C SER A 240 -8.47 42.37 6.85
N SER A 241 -8.60 42.52 8.16
CA SER A 241 -9.26 41.51 9.02
C SER A 241 -10.77 41.38 8.75
N LYS A 242 -11.36 42.35 8.05
CA LYS A 242 -12.78 42.33 7.66
C LYS A 242 -13.07 41.53 6.41
N ILE A 243 -12.02 41.13 5.67
CA ILE A 243 -12.20 40.32 4.47
C ILE A 243 -12.60 38.89 4.89
N PRO A 244 -13.77 38.41 4.45
CA PRO A 244 -14.22 37.04 4.77
C PRO A 244 -13.23 35.98 4.31
N THR A 245 -13.00 34.98 5.15
CA THR A 245 -12.17 33.86 4.84
C THR A 245 -13.02 32.61 4.71
N THR A 246 -12.98 31.96 3.56
CA THR A 246 -13.68 30.71 3.31
C THR A 246 -12.87 29.55 3.86
N PRO A 247 -13.41 28.76 4.79
CA PRO A 247 -12.69 27.62 5.36
C PRO A 247 -12.76 26.40 4.43
N TRP A 248 -12.08 26.46 3.30
CA TRP A 248 -12.15 25.44 2.25
C TRP A 248 -11.89 24.03 2.75
N THR A 249 -10.92 23.87 3.66
CA THR A 249 -10.57 22.55 4.22
C THR A 249 -11.71 21.98 5.07
N ASP A 250 -12.47 22.80 5.79
CA ASP A 250 -13.57 22.34 6.64
C ASP A 250 -14.76 21.83 5.81
N TYR A 251 -14.94 22.40 4.62
CA TYR A 251 -16.00 21.93 3.71
C TYR A 251 -15.76 20.52 3.19
N VAL A 252 -14.49 20.11 3.02
CA VAL A 252 -14.12 18.82 2.45
C VAL A 252 -13.73 17.78 3.49
N THR A 253 -13.65 18.19 4.79
CA THR A 253 -13.27 17.29 5.88
C THR A 253 -14.43 16.99 6.84
N ARG A 254 -14.26 15.94 7.62
CA ARG A 254 -15.18 15.51 8.68
C ARG A 254 -14.43 14.81 9.80
N THR A 255 -15.06 14.67 10.97
CA THR A 255 -14.65 13.67 11.95
C THR A 255 -15.07 12.30 11.41
N ALA A 256 -14.10 11.48 11.06
CA ALA A 256 -14.30 10.16 10.50
C ALA A 256 -14.51 9.11 11.59
N ILE A 257 -15.42 8.19 11.36
CA ILE A 257 -15.70 7.06 12.26
C ILE A 257 -15.20 5.79 11.58
N THR A 258 -14.42 5.01 12.33
CA THR A 258 -14.03 3.66 11.92
C THR A 258 -14.54 2.69 12.96
N HIS A 259 -15.25 1.65 12.54
CA HIS A 259 -15.64 0.57 13.42
C HIS A 259 -15.32 -0.79 12.81
N ASN A 260 -14.89 -1.72 13.67
CA ASN A 260 -14.50 -3.08 13.30
C ASN A 260 -15.18 -4.06 14.24
N HIS A 261 -15.75 -5.11 13.70
CA HIS A 261 -16.46 -6.15 14.44
C HIS A 261 -16.00 -7.51 13.94
N GLN A 262 -15.68 -8.41 14.85
CA GLN A 262 -15.35 -9.79 14.54
C GLN A 262 -16.01 -10.75 15.51
N LEU A 263 -16.60 -11.80 14.97
CA LEU A 263 -17.06 -12.97 15.71
C LEU A 263 -16.17 -14.15 15.33
N SER A 264 -15.59 -14.84 16.30
CA SER A 264 -14.76 -16.01 16.05
C SER A 264 -15.14 -17.19 16.94
N LEU A 265 -14.96 -18.38 16.39
CA LEU A 265 -15.19 -19.67 17.04
C LEU A 265 -13.90 -20.50 16.95
N SER A 266 -13.48 -21.05 18.08
CA SER A 266 -12.38 -22.00 18.17
C SER A 266 -12.86 -23.27 18.87
N ALA A 267 -12.67 -24.41 18.23
CA ALA A 267 -13.03 -25.71 18.75
C ALA A 267 -11.94 -26.74 18.40
N GLY A 268 -11.76 -27.75 19.21
CA GLY A 268 -10.83 -28.82 18.88
C GLY A 268 -10.78 -29.96 19.87
N THR A 269 -10.35 -31.09 19.34
CA THR A 269 -9.97 -32.30 20.07
C THR A 269 -8.49 -32.57 19.85
N GLU A 270 -7.94 -33.64 20.37
CA GLU A 270 -6.57 -34.08 20.06
C GLU A 270 -6.40 -34.43 18.57
N LYS A 271 -7.47 -34.89 17.91
CA LYS A 271 -7.46 -35.34 16.52
C LYS A 271 -7.97 -34.32 15.50
N SER A 272 -8.74 -33.33 15.92
CA SER A 272 -9.32 -32.35 15.01
C SER A 272 -9.33 -30.96 15.61
N LYS A 273 -9.08 -29.95 14.83
CA LYS A 273 -9.11 -28.54 15.22
C LYS A 273 -9.84 -27.72 14.17
N LEU A 274 -10.67 -26.80 14.65
CA LEU A 274 -11.45 -25.89 13.79
C LEU A 274 -11.38 -24.48 14.35
N TYR A 275 -11.05 -23.52 13.49
CA TYR A 275 -11.22 -22.11 13.74
C TYR A 275 -12.05 -21.49 12.62
N MET A 276 -12.98 -20.63 12.98
CA MET A 276 -13.79 -19.86 12.05
C MET A 276 -13.94 -18.44 12.56
N SER A 277 -13.89 -17.46 11.65
CA SER A 277 -14.22 -16.07 11.97
C SER A 277 -15.03 -15.40 10.87
N LEU A 278 -15.84 -14.43 11.28
CA LEU A 278 -16.58 -13.51 10.42
C LEU A 278 -16.23 -12.10 10.89
N ALA A 279 -15.83 -11.22 9.99
CA ALA A 279 -15.51 -9.86 10.37
C ALA A 279 -16.05 -8.83 9.37
N TYR A 280 -16.36 -7.65 9.91
CA TYR A 280 -16.80 -6.46 9.20
C TYR A 280 -16.00 -5.24 9.66
N LEU A 281 -15.43 -4.53 8.72
CA LEU A 281 -14.76 -3.24 8.92
C LEU A 281 -15.47 -2.19 8.08
N ASP A 282 -15.83 -1.05 8.70
CA ASP A 282 -16.27 0.16 8.01
C ASP A 282 -15.35 1.31 8.45
N GLN A 283 -14.61 1.84 7.51
CA GLN A 283 -13.61 2.88 7.73
C GLN A 283 -13.96 4.10 6.90
N GLN A 284 -14.36 5.18 7.56
CA GLN A 284 -14.46 6.48 6.92
C GLN A 284 -13.10 7.17 6.91
N SER A 285 -12.86 7.98 5.86
CA SER A 285 -11.76 8.96 5.84
C SER A 285 -12.19 10.28 6.49
N PRO A 286 -11.26 11.02 7.09
CA PRO A 286 -11.48 12.42 7.39
C PRO A 286 -11.82 13.28 6.15
N MET A 287 -11.49 12.84 4.94
CA MET A 287 -12.00 13.42 3.69
C MET A 287 -13.39 12.86 3.39
N LYS A 288 -14.37 13.75 3.08
CA LYS A 288 -15.78 13.36 3.00
C LYS A 288 -16.11 12.35 1.89
N ASP A 289 -15.35 12.36 0.80
CA ASP A 289 -15.54 11.56 -0.40
C ASP A 289 -14.85 10.19 -0.36
N GLN A 290 -14.25 9.80 0.77
CA GLN A 290 -13.48 8.57 0.88
C GLN A 290 -13.98 7.66 1.99
N ASP A 291 -14.16 6.38 1.68
CA ASP A 291 -14.50 5.33 2.63
C ASP A 291 -14.02 3.94 2.15
N TYR A 292 -14.00 3.00 3.08
CA TYR A 292 -13.64 1.61 2.81
C TYR A 292 -14.45 0.67 3.68
N LYS A 293 -15.04 -0.37 3.06
CA LYS A 293 -15.74 -1.44 3.75
C LYS A 293 -15.11 -2.78 3.41
N ARG A 294 -14.95 -3.64 4.42
CA ARG A 294 -14.41 -4.98 4.22
C ARG A 294 -15.20 -6.01 5.01
N TYR A 295 -15.54 -7.10 4.33
CA TYR A 295 -16.15 -8.31 4.88
C TYR A 295 -15.14 -9.45 4.72
N THR A 296 -14.86 -10.20 5.77
CA THR A 296 -13.97 -11.36 5.70
C THR A 296 -14.57 -12.58 6.37
N VAL A 297 -14.31 -13.74 5.78
CA VAL A 297 -14.61 -15.05 6.34
C VAL A 297 -13.30 -15.82 6.36
N ASN A 298 -12.91 -16.33 7.52
CA ASN A 298 -11.77 -17.21 7.66
C ASN A 298 -12.20 -18.55 8.27
N LEU A 299 -11.76 -19.64 7.67
CA LEU A 299 -11.99 -21.00 8.11
C LEU A 299 -10.69 -21.78 8.07
N ASN A 300 -10.25 -22.33 9.21
CA ASN A 300 -9.08 -23.19 9.31
C ASN A 300 -9.47 -24.50 9.99
N GLY A 301 -9.27 -25.61 9.30
CA GLY A 301 -9.52 -26.94 9.81
C GLY A 301 -8.30 -27.85 9.64
N GLU A 302 -7.98 -28.65 10.64
CA GLU A 302 -7.03 -29.73 10.53
C GLU A 302 -7.53 -30.99 11.25
N ILE A 303 -7.22 -32.14 10.67
CA ILE A 303 -7.62 -33.44 11.22
C ILE A 303 -6.48 -34.46 11.06
N GLN A 304 -6.27 -35.22 12.14
CA GLN A 304 -5.48 -36.46 12.11
C GLN A 304 -6.37 -37.58 11.60
N ALA A 305 -6.38 -37.78 10.28
CA ALA A 305 -7.30 -38.73 9.61
C ALA A 305 -6.98 -40.18 9.97
N THR A 306 -5.68 -40.50 10.09
CA THR A 306 -5.18 -41.79 10.65
C THR A 306 -3.96 -41.47 11.52
N ASP A 307 -3.38 -42.45 12.17
CA ASP A 307 -2.18 -42.24 13.00
C ASP A 307 -0.99 -41.72 12.18
N PHE A 308 -0.95 -42.01 10.88
CA PHE A 308 0.13 -41.64 9.97
C PHE A 308 -0.24 -40.52 8.98
N LEU A 309 -1.53 -40.15 8.84
CA LEU A 309 -1.99 -39.14 7.89
C LEU A 309 -2.67 -37.96 8.62
N LYS A 310 -2.09 -36.78 8.43
CA LYS A 310 -2.67 -35.51 8.86
C LYS A 310 -3.02 -34.68 7.63
N VAL A 311 -4.21 -34.11 7.61
CA VAL A 311 -4.65 -33.19 6.54
C VAL A 311 -5.17 -31.89 7.14
N GLY A 312 -5.03 -30.80 6.41
CA GLY A 312 -5.56 -29.50 6.82
C GLY A 312 -5.94 -28.66 5.63
N MET A 313 -6.88 -27.74 5.87
CA MET A 313 -7.36 -26.79 4.89
C MET A 313 -7.66 -25.46 5.58
N GLY A 314 -7.24 -24.38 4.95
CA GLY A 314 -7.59 -23.01 5.28
C GLY A 314 -8.28 -22.33 4.11
N VAL A 315 -9.32 -21.57 4.38
CA VAL A 315 -10.04 -20.75 3.38
C VAL A 315 -10.18 -19.35 3.95
N ASN A 316 -9.72 -18.38 3.20
CA ASN A 316 -9.95 -16.96 3.48
C ASN A 316 -10.72 -16.36 2.31
N LEU A 317 -11.90 -15.80 2.60
CA LEU A 317 -12.73 -15.08 1.63
C LEU A 317 -12.80 -13.62 2.06
N SER A 318 -12.69 -12.73 1.10
CA SER A 318 -12.78 -11.29 1.33
C SER A 318 -13.65 -10.61 0.28
N HIS A 319 -14.45 -9.66 0.71
CA HIS A 319 -15.11 -8.69 -0.16
C HIS A 319 -14.84 -7.31 0.40
N SER A 320 -14.36 -6.40 -0.45
CA SER A 320 -14.19 -5.02 -0.03
C SER A 320 -14.66 -4.02 -1.09
N ILE A 321 -15.15 -2.89 -0.60
CA ILE A 321 -15.62 -1.76 -1.39
C ILE A 321 -14.82 -0.56 -0.95
N LYS A 322 -14.21 0.13 -1.91
CA LYS A 322 -13.35 1.29 -1.70
C LYS A 322 -13.87 2.43 -2.56
N ASN A 323 -14.22 3.54 -1.93
CA ASN A 323 -14.65 4.77 -2.59
C ASN A 323 -13.58 5.84 -2.36
N TYR A 324 -13.12 6.48 -3.42
CA TYR A 324 -12.06 7.49 -3.34
C TYR A 324 -12.45 8.85 -3.93
N GLY A 325 -13.67 8.99 -4.41
CA GLY A 325 -14.15 10.25 -5.01
C GLY A 325 -13.25 10.68 -6.16
N ILE A 326 -12.58 11.81 -5.99
CA ILE A 326 -11.62 12.31 -6.99
C ILE A 326 -10.37 11.46 -6.97
N VAL A 327 -10.10 10.76 -8.06
CA VAL A 327 -8.84 10.05 -8.32
C VAL A 327 -8.19 10.66 -9.55
N SER A 328 -6.94 11.10 -9.43
CA SER A 328 -6.20 11.66 -10.57
C SER A 328 -5.79 10.56 -11.56
N ASN A 329 -6.75 10.07 -12.34
CA ASN A 329 -6.45 9.35 -13.59
C ASN A 329 -6.02 10.33 -14.72
N PHE A 330 -6.11 11.62 -14.46
CA PHE A 330 -5.62 12.68 -15.33
C PHE A 330 -4.21 13.04 -14.91
N SER A 331 -3.25 12.62 -15.67
CA SER A 331 -1.83 12.41 -15.34
C SER A 331 -0.97 13.63 -14.99
N ASN A 332 -1.50 14.81 -14.75
CA ASN A 332 -0.68 16.02 -14.58
C ASN A 332 -1.11 16.95 -13.44
N THR A 333 -1.87 16.48 -12.46
CA THR A 333 -2.34 17.35 -11.38
C THR A 333 -1.53 17.21 -10.10
N THR A 334 -1.18 18.33 -9.47
CA THR A 334 -0.61 18.39 -8.13
C THR A 334 -1.63 18.02 -7.05
N ALA A 335 -2.93 18.34 -7.26
CA ALA A 335 -4.01 17.98 -6.36
C ALA A 335 -4.61 16.62 -6.75
N LYS A 336 -4.42 15.62 -5.90
CA LYS A 336 -4.86 14.23 -6.12
C LYS A 336 -6.15 13.86 -5.40
N ASP A 337 -6.71 14.76 -4.62
CA ASP A 337 -7.90 14.57 -3.80
C ASP A 337 -8.57 15.92 -3.48
N SER A 338 -9.76 15.86 -2.88
CA SER A 338 -10.55 17.04 -2.51
C SER A 338 -9.85 17.94 -1.49
N TYR A 339 -9.06 17.39 -0.57
CA TYR A 339 -8.28 18.18 0.40
C TYR A 339 -7.18 18.98 -0.31
N GLY A 340 -6.42 18.33 -1.19
CA GLY A 340 -5.39 19.00 -1.98
C GLY A 340 -5.97 20.08 -2.90
N LEU A 341 -7.19 19.91 -3.43
CA LEU A 341 -7.89 20.98 -4.12
C LEU A 341 -8.24 22.14 -3.19
N ALA A 342 -8.84 21.85 -2.05
CA ALA A 342 -9.26 22.85 -1.07
C ALA A 342 -8.10 23.73 -0.59
N THR A 343 -6.91 23.14 -0.36
CA THR A 343 -5.71 23.90 0.06
C THR A 343 -5.10 24.77 -1.02
N ASN A 344 -5.47 24.57 -2.28
CA ASN A 344 -5.03 25.39 -3.41
C ASN A 344 -6.01 26.52 -3.77
N LEU A 345 -7.21 26.54 -3.16
CA LEU A 345 -8.19 27.59 -3.41
C LEU A 345 -7.85 28.85 -2.63
N MET A 346 -8.22 30.00 -3.22
CA MET A 346 -7.99 31.29 -2.57
C MET A 346 -8.95 31.47 -1.38
N PRO A 347 -8.46 31.87 -0.21
CA PRO A 347 -9.27 31.97 0.99
C PRO A 347 -10.40 33.02 0.90
N TYR A 348 -10.26 34.04 0.06
CA TYR A 348 -11.28 35.05 -0.17
C TYR A 348 -12.40 34.61 -1.14
N ALA A 349 -12.21 33.49 -1.86
CA ALA A 349 -13.19 33.01 -2.82
C ALA A 349 -14.40 32.40 -2.11
N PRO A 350 -15.64 32.88 -2.30
CA PRO A 350 -16.83 32.31 -1.68
C PRO A 350 -17.17 30.96 -2.35
N ALA A 351 -17.59 29.99 -1.55
CA ALA A 351 -18.01 28.69 -2.05
C ALA A 351 -19.42 28.71 -2.69
N TYR A 352 -20.29 29.60 -2.21
CA TYR A 352 -21.69 29.70 -2.57
C TYR A 352 -22.04 31.12 -2.99
N ASP A 353 -23.02 31.24 -3.87
CA ASP A 353 -23.66 32.50 -4.20
C ASP A 353 -24.68 32.93 -3.13
N GLU A 354 -25.31 34.09 -3.32
CA GLU A 354 -26.32 34.64 -2.42
C GLU A 354 -27.58 33.76 -2.28
N ASN A 355 -27.81 32.86 -3.25
CA ASN A 355 -28.93 31.91 -3.25
C ASN A 355 -28.56 30.55 -2.66
N GLY A 356 -27.32 30.36 -2.22
CA GLY A 356 -26.81 29.10 -1.70
C GLY A 356 -26.40 28.08 -2.76
N SER A 357 -26.30 28.49 -4.02
CA SER A 357 -25.80 27.65 -5.11
C SER A 357 -24.27 27.67 -5.15
N LEU A 358 -23.64 26.53 -5.51
CA LEU A 358 -22.18 26.46 -5.64
C LEU A 358 -21.70 27.39 -6.77
N LEU A 359 -20.71 28.22 -6.45
CA LEU A 359 -20.05 29.08 -7.43
C LEU A 359 -19.03 28.27 -8.26
N SER A 360 -18.99 28.54 -9.57
CA SER A 360 -18.01 27.96 -10.47
C SER A 360 -17.69 28.94 -11.61
N PRO A 361 -16.42 29.37 -11.73
CA PRO A 361 -15.29 29.23 -10.83
C PRO A 361 -15.39 30.14 -9.61
N SER A 362 -14.86 29.74 -8.48
CA SER A 362 -14.93 30.50 -7.22
C SER A 362 -13.98 31.68 -7.16
N ASP A 363 -12.80 31.58 -7.76
CA ASP A 363 -11.70 32.53 -7.61
C ASP A 363 -11.06 33.00 -8.92
N GLY A 364 -11.65 32.64 -10.05
CA GLY A 364 -11.16 33.05 -11.34
C GLY A 364 -10.98 31.89 -12.33
N PRO A 365 -10.42 32.15 -13.53
CA PRO A 365 -10.44 31.19 -14.65
C PRO A 365 -9.54 29.97 -14.44
N SER A 366 -8.68 29.97 -13.43
CA SER A 366 -7.66 28.93 -13.24
C SER A 366 -8.00 27.91 -12.16
N GLN A 367 -9.02 28.17 -11.33
CA GLN A 367 -9.35 27.26 -10.22
C GLN A 367 -10.87 27.10 -10.08
N HIS A 368 -11.29 25.89 -9.76
CA HIS A 368 -12.69 25.53 -9.63
C HIS A 368 -13.03 25.19 -8.18
N ASN A 369 -14.28 25.43 -7.84
CA ASN A 369 -14.81 25.11 -6.51
C ASN A 369 -14.63 23.61 -6.19
N ALA A 370 -13.88 23.30 -5.15
CA ALA A 370 -13.59 21.93 -4.75
C ALA A 370 -14.86 21.12 -4.44
N LEU A 371 -15.93 21.76 -4.01
CA LEU A 371 -17.19 21.11 -3.66
C LEU A 371 -17.94 20.60 -4.90
N LEU A 372 -17.84 21.29 -6.05
CA LEU A 372 -18.40 20.79 -7.31
C LEU A 372 -17.82 19.42 -7.68
N ASN A 373 -16.53 19.24 -7.48
CA ASN A 373 -15.87 17.98 -7.81
C ASN A 373 -16.26 16.82 -6.88
N ILE A 374 -16.60 17.08 -5.63
CA ILE A 374 -17.06 16.03 -4.70
C ILE A 374 -18.34 15.36 -5.20
N ASP A 375 -19.29 16.14 -5.70
CA ASP A 375 -20.55 15.61 -6.20
C ASP A 375 -20.44 15.01 -7.61
N GLN A 376 -19.52 15.52 -8.44
CA GLN A 376 -19.38 15.14 -9.83
C GLN A 376 -18.37 14.02 -10.08
N ALA A 377 -17.52 13.69 -9.09
CA ALA A 377 -16.54 12.63 -9.22
C ALA A 377 -16.90 11.43 -8.32
N GLN A 378 -17.11 10.29 -8.94
CA GLN A 378 -17.33 9.03 -8.23
C GLN A 378 -16.30 8.00 -8.68
N ASN A 379 -15.66 7.34 -7.71
CA ASN A 379 -14.73 6.24 -7.97
C ASN A 379 -14.97 5.15 -6.94
N GLU A 380 -15.41 4.00 -7.43
CA GLU A 380 -15.64 2.81 -6.62
C GLU A 380 -14.79 1.65 -7.12
N THR A 381 -14.04 1.02 -6.22
CA THR A 381 -13.38 -0.25 -6.53
C THR A 381 -13.93 -1.35 -5.62
N ARG A 382 -14.44 -2.42 -6.23
CA ARG A 382 -14.88 -3.63 -5.52
C ARG A 382 -13.88 -4.74 -5.74
N TYR A 383 -13.46 -5.36 -4.65
CA TYR A 383 -12.59 -6.52 -4.67
C TYR A 383 -13.33 -7.75 -4.15
N TYR A 384 -13.08 -8.88 -4.80
CA TYR A 384 -13.46 -10.21 -4.33
C TYR A 384 -12.19 -11.04 -4.28
N GLY A 385 -11.83 -11.50 -3.10
CA GLY A 385 -10.64 -12.30 -2.84
C GLY A 385 -11.01 -13.66 -2.30
N ALA A 386 -10.33 -14.70 -2.78
CA ALA A 386 -10.39 -16.04 -2.22
C ALA A 386 -8.98 -16.60 -2.14
N MET A 387 -8.61 -17.13 -0.99
CA MET A 387 -7.36 -17.82 -0.76
C MET A 387 -7.65 -19.17 -0.12
N LEU A 388 -7.17 -20.22 -0.76
CA LEU A 388 -7.18 -21.60 -0.28
C LEU A 388 -5.76 -22.00 0.08
N SER A 389 -5.57 -22.56 1.26
CA SER A 389 -4.37 -23.29 1.66
C SER A 389 -4.76 -24.69 2.06
N SER A 390 -4.04 -25.71 1.62
CA SER A 390 -4.28 -27.08 2.03
C SER A 390 -2.98 -27.86 2.13
N PHE A 391 -2.95 -28.86 2.98
CA PHE A 391 -1.82 -29.76 3.10
C PHE A 391 -2.26 -31.18 3.44
N ALA A 392 -1.42 -32.12 3.00
CA ALA A 392 -1.45 -33.50 3.48
C ALA A 392 -0.03 -33.85 3.96
N GLU A 393 0.07 -34.45 5.14
CA GLU A 393 1.33 -34.88 5.76
C GLU A 393 1.26 -36.37 6.12
N LEU A 394 2.22 -37.15 5.62
CA LEU A 394 2.40 -38.55 5.92
C LEU A 394 3.61 -38.73 6.81
N ASP A 395 3.42 -39.37 7.97
CA ASP A 395 4.49 -39.80 8.87
C ASP A 395 4.83 -41.28 8.58
N PHE A 396 5.93 -41.51 7.88
CA PHE A 396 6.34 -42.85 7.51
C PHE A 396 6.77 -43.70 8.70
N GLY A 397 7.25 -43.07 9.78
CA GLY A 397 7.61 -43.79 11.02
C GLY A 397 6.40 -44.44 11.70
N LYS A 398 5.20 -43.89 11.48
CA LYS A 398 3.93 -44.46 11.96
C LYS A 398 3.45 -45.64 11.11
N ILE A 399 3.91 -45.71 9.86
CA ILE A 399 3.62 -46.81 8.94
C ILE A 399 4.64 -47.94 9.16
N TRP A 400 5.93 -47.58 9.26
CA TRP A 400 7.02 -48.53 9.39
C TRP A 400 8.15 -47.94 10.26
N THR A 401 8.38 -48.51 11.43
CA THR A 401 9.31 -48.01 12.46
C THR A 401 10.72 -47.68 11.95
N PRO A 402 11.36 -48.40 11.03
CA PRO A 402 12.69 -48.04 10.51
C PRO A 402 12.72 -46.68 9.80
N LEU A 403 11.57 -46.17 9.35
CA LEU A 403 11.40 -44.84 8.73
C LEU A 403 11.05 -43.74 9.75
N GLU A 404 11.20 -44.00 11.05
CA GLU A 404 10.95 -42.99 12.07
C GLU A 404 11.77 -41.72 11.82
N GLY A 405 11.11 -40.55 11.95
CA GLY A 405 11.67 -39.26 11.65
C GLY A 405 11.59 -38.83 10.18
N ILE A 406 11.03 -39.68 9.30
CA ILE A 406 10.80 -39.32 7.89
C ILE A 406 9.33 -38.98 7.67
N ARG A 407 9.09 -37.77 7.16
CA ARG A 407 7.74 -37.28 6.82
C ARG A 407 7.74 -36.74 5.40
N TRP A 408 6.65 -36.96 4.70
CA TRP A 408 6.34 -36.30 3.44
C TRP A 408 5.15 -35.38 3.63
N ARG A 409 5.26 -34.17 3.07
CA ARG A 409 4.18 -33.20 3.11
C ARG A 409 4.02 -32.58 1.74
N THR A 410 2.78 -32.49 1.28
CA THR A 410 2.40 -31.69 0.13
C THR A 410 1.58 -30.51 0.59
N ASN A 411 1.89 -29.31 0.10
CA ASN A 411 1.09 -28.11 0.26
C ASN A 411 0.51 -27.73 -1.10
N PHE A 412 -0.75 -27.34 -1.11
CA PHE A 412 -1.39 -26.74 -2.28
C PHE A 412 -2.06 -25.45 -1.85
N GLY A 413 -1.74 -24.35 -2.53
CA GLY A 413 -2.35 -23.05 -2.36
C GLY A 413 -2.96 -22.56 -3.66
N ALA A 414 -4.15 -21.98 -3.58
CA ALA A 414 -4.78 -21.29 -4.71
C ALA A 414 -5.28 -19.93 -4.26
N GLN A 415 -5.14 -18.94 -5.14
CA GLN A 415 -5.54 -17.57 -4.87
C GLN A 415 -6.28 -17.04 -6.09
N TYR A 416 -7.42 -16.44 -5.85
CA TYR A 416 -8.19 -15.73 -6.86
C TYR A 416 -8.52 -14.33 -6.35
N ARG A 417 -8.34 -13.33 -7.19
CA ARG A 417 -8.74 -11.96 -6.88
C ARG A 417 -9.36 -11.32 -8.11
N ASN A 418 -10.57 -10.84 -7.97
CA ASN A 418 -11.25 -10.02 -8.97
C ASN A 418 -11.32 -8.58 -8.43
N ALA A 419 -10.98 -7.63 -9.27
CA ALA A 419 -11.15 -6.20 -9.02
C ALA A 419 -12.03 -5.61 -10.11
N ARG A 420 -13.05 -4.87 -9.72
CA ARG A 420 -13.85 -4.05 -10.62
C ARG A 420 -13.76 -2.60 -10.15
N GLU A 421 -13.19 -1.76 -10.97
CA GLU A 421 -13.07 -0.33 -10.78
C GLU A 421 -14.06 0.38 -11.70
N GLY A 422 -14.93 1.20 -11.12
CA GLY A 422 -15.82 2.09 -11.83
C GLY A 422 -15.50 3.53 -11.46
N SER A 423 -15.34 4.41 -12.45
CA SER A 423 -15.18 5.84 -12.24
C SER A 423 -16.15 6.61 -13.14
N TYR A 424 -16.75 7.66 -12.61
CA TYR A 424 -17.60 8.56 -13.34
C TYR A 424 -17.27 10.00 -13.02
N TYR A 425 -17.16 10.83 -14.03
CA TYR A 425 -16.96 12.27 -13.92
C TYR A 425 -18.09 12.96 -14.68
N GLY A 426 -18.85 13.79 -13.97
CA GLY A 426 -20.04 14.45 -14.47
C GLY A 426 -19.72 15.65 -15.37
N ASN A 427 -20.79 16.28 -15.89
CA ASN A 427 -20.67 17.39 -16.83
C ASN A 427 -19.99 18.64 -16.25
N ASP A 428 -20.20 18.87 -14.95
CA ASP A 428 -19.61 20.01 -14.24
C ASP A 428 -18.29 19.67 -13.55
N PHE A 429 -17.80 18.43 -13.75
CA PHE A 429 -16.49 18.03 -13.26
C PHE A 429 -15.43 18.85 -13.97
N THR A 430 -14.65 19.52 -13.18
CA THR A 430 -13.53 20.29 -13.67
C THR A 430 -12.25 19.59 -13.32
N ASN A 431 -11.39 19.42 -14.32
CA ASN A 431 -10.05 18.93 -14.10
C ASN A 431 -9.39 19.73 -12.97
N PRO A 432 -8.74 19.08 -11.97
CA PRO A 432 -8.02 19.77 -10.89
C PRO A 432 -6.99 20.81 -11.33
N LEU A 433 -6.62 20.87 -12.62
CA LEU A 433 -5.82 21.94 -13.20
C LEU A 433 -6.65 23.18 -13.59
N GLY A 434 -7.93 23.22 -13.29
CA GLY A 434 -8.79 24.37 -13.60
C GLY A 434 -9.27 24.46 -15.04
N TYR A 435 -8.98 23.46 -15.86
CA TYR A 435 -9.51 23.41 -17.23
C TYR A 435 -10.81 22.61 -17.24
N ALA A 436 -11.88 23.20 -17.76
CA ALA A 436 -13.08 22.45 -18.08
C ALA A 436 -12.71 21.25 -18.95
N SER A 437 -13.25 20.08 -18.65
CA SER A 437 -13.14 18.95 -19.56
C SER A 437 -13.75 19.36 -20.92
N THR A 438 -13.06 19.05 -22.00
CA THR A 438 -13.65 19.25 -23.34
C THR A 438 -14.78 18.27 -23.61
N GLU A 439 -14.90 17.24 -22.77
CA GLU A 439 -15.93 16.21 -22.84
C GLU A 439 -16.96 16.45 -21.74
N PRO A 440 -18.27 16.37 -22.04
CA PRO A 440 -19.30 16.68 -21.05
C PRO A 440 -19.32 15.74 -19.86
N ASN A 441 -19.06 14.45 -20.05
CA ASN A 441 -18.87 13.48 -18.97
C ASN A 441 -18.05 12.28 -19.44
N VAL A 442 -17.47 11.54 -18.49
CA VAL A 442 -16.63 10.38 -18.77
C VAL A 442 -16.93 9.27 -17.77
N ALA A 443 -17.11 8.06 -18.27
CA ALA A 443 -17.22 6.86 -17.45
C ALA A 443 -16.08 5.87 -17.77
N TYR A 444 -15.52 5.26 -16.73
CA TYR A 444 -14.55 4.16 -16.83
C TYR A 444 -15.13 2.92 -16.18
N ASN A 445 -14.92 1.80 -16.81
CA ASN A 445 -15.20 0.49 -16.23
C ASN A 445 -13.99 -0.39 -16.52
N ASN A 446 -13.23 -0.71 -15.47
CA ASN A 446 -12.05 -1.55 -15.54
C ASN A 446 -12.29 -2.80 -14.69
N GLN A 447 -12.08 -3.97 -15.28
CA GLN A 447 -12.19 -5.24 -14.59
C GLN A 447 -10.91 -6.03 -14.77
N SER A 448 -10.35 -6.50 -13.67
CA SER A 448 -9.15 -7.35 -13.67
C SER A 448 -9.34 -8.58 -12.81
N GLN A 449 -8.76 -9.69 -13.27
CA GLN A 449 -8.77 -10.97 -12.57
C GLN A 449 -7.33 -11.46 -12.42
N LYS A 450 -7.03 -11.98 -11.24
CA LYS A 450 -5.74 -12.57 -10.91
C LYS A 450 -5.97 -13.98 -10.37
N LEU A 451 -5.28 -14.95 -10.93
CA LEU A 451 -5.28 -16.34 -10.49
C LEU A 451 -3.85 -16.78 -10.22
N ALA A 452 -3.62 -17.36 -9.07
CA ALA A 452 -2.35 -18.01 -8.76
C ALA A 452 -2.57 -19.36 -8.08
N TRP A 453 -1.67 -20.29 -8.32
CA TRP A 453 -1.58 -21.49 -7.52
C TRP A 453 -0.12 -21.87 -7.28
N THR A 454 0.11 -22.55 -6.16
CA THR A 454 1.41 -23.06 -5.73
C THR A 454 1.22 -24.50 -5.26
N LEU A 455 2.07 -25.40 -5.74
CA LEU A 455 2.17 -26.78 -5.28
C LEU A 455 3.59 -27.03 -4.79
N GLU A 456 3.72 -27.55 -3.58
CA GLU A 456 5.01 -27.84 -2.95
C GLU A 456 5.00 -29.27 -2.40
N ASN A 457 6.00 -30.03 -2.75
CA ASN A 457 6.24 -31.38 -2.22
C ASN A 457 7.52 -31.36 -1.39
N MET A 458 7.45 -31.84 -0.17
CA MET A 458 8.56 -31.79 0.79
C MET A 458 8.77 -33.13 1.45
N ILE A 459 10.05 -33.49 1.63
CA ILE A 459 10.47 -34.60 2.45
C ILE A 459 11.29 -34.05 3.60
N PHE A 460 10.91 -34.39 4.81
CA PHE A 460 11.63 -34.06 6.04
C PHE A 460 12.23 -35.33 6.63
N VAL A 461 13.50 -35.26 7.00
CA VAL A 461 14.19 -36.30 7.76
C VAL A 461 14.76 -35.67 9.02
N ASN A 462 14.26 -36.06 10.18
CA ASN A 462 14.76 -35.59 11.47
C ASN A 462 15.24 -36.77 12.29
N LYS A 463 16.54 -36.82 12.58
CA LYS A 463 17.14 -37.89 13.39
C LYS A 463 18.14 -37.34 14.41
N THR A 464 18.11 -37.91 15.62
CA THR A 464 19.09 -37.62 16.66
C THR A 464 19.90 -38.88 16.92
N PHE A 465 21.22 -38.74 16.81
CA PHE A 465 22.17 -39.85 17.05
C PHE A 465 22.96 -39.60 18.35
N ASN A 466 23.13 -40.62 19.12
CA ASN A 466 23.92 -40.59 20.38
C ASN A 466 23.53 -39.46 21.35
N ARG A 467 22.33 -38.89 21.21
CA ARG A 467 21.82 -37.72 21.99
C ARG A 467 22.63 -36.43 21.82
N ILE A 468 23.66 -36.41 20.96
CA ILE A 468 24.55 -35.24 20.75
C ILE A 468 24.54 -34.72 19.31
N HIS A 469 24.10 -35.52 18.34
CA HIS A 469 24.02 -35.14 16.95
C HIS A 469 22.56 -35.07 16.52
N SER A 470 22.03 -33.91 16.23
CA SER A 470 20.71 -33.74 15.64
C SER A 470 20.83 -33.29 14.16
N LEU A 471 20.25 -34.09 13.28
CA LEU A 471 20.24 -33.85 11.84
C LEU A 471 18.81 -33.63 11.35
N GLY A 472 18.57 -32.52 10.72
CA GLY A 472 17.36 -32.22 9.95
C GLY A 472 17.70 -32.04 8.48
N LEU A 473 17.10 -32.83 7.61
CA LEU A 473 17.18 -32.68 6.16
C LEU A 473 15.79 -32.31 5.62
N THR A 474 15.74 -31.31 4.76
CA THR A 474 14.53 -30.94 4.01
C THR A 474 14.85 -30.94 2.53
N LEU A 475 14.12 -31.73 1.76
CA LEU A 475 14.12 -31.69 0.30
C LEU A 475 12.78 -31.12 -0.15
N MET A 476 12.77 -30.23 -1.13
CA MET A 476 11.55 -29.60 -1.63
C MET A 476 11.59 -29.50 -3.15
N GLN A 477 10.42 -29.72 -3.74
CA GLN A 477 10.09 -29.36 -5.12
C GLN A 477 8.87 -28.45 -5.10
N SER A 478 8.89 -27.34 -5.85
CA SER A 478 7.73 -26.48 -6.01
C SER A 478 7.44 -26.14 -7.46
N ALA A 479 6.15 -25.93 -7.75
CA ALA A 479 5.66 -25.39 -9.00
C ALA A 479 4.64 -24.29 -8.72
N GLU A 480 4.70 -23.21 -9.49
CA GLU A 480 3.86 -22.04 -9.32
C GLU A 480 3.38 -21.51 -10.66
N TYR A 481 2.16 -21.03 -10.65
CA TYR A 481 1.52 -20.38 -11.78
C TYR A 481 0.85 -19.10 -11.34
N TYR A 482 0.96 -18.06 -12.14
CA TYR A 482 0.27 -16.80 -11.94
C TYR A 482 -0.21 -16.23 -13.27
N ARG A 483 -1.46 -15.80 -13.31
CA ARG A 483 -2.13 -15.20 -14.47
C ARG A 483 -2.87 -13.94 -14.05
N THR A 484 -2.76 -12.91 -14.87
CA THR A 484 -3.55 -11.68 -14.78
C THR A 484 -4.19 -11.41 -16.13
N GLU A 485 -5.45 -11.06 -16.12
CA GLU A 485 -6.18 -10.59 -17.30
C GLU A 485 -7.11 -9.45 -16.91
N GLY A 486 -7.36 -8.56 -17.86
CA GLY A 486 -8.23 -7.42 -17.63
C GLY A 486 -8.84 -6.88 -18.91
N ILE A 487 -9.94 -6.18 -18.73
CA ILE A 487 -10.61 -5.39 -19.76
C ILE A 487 -10.95 -4.03 -19.18
N GLU A 488 -10.69 -2.98 -19.96
CA GLU A 488 -11.09 -1.62 -19.60
C GLU A 488 -11.93 -1.00 -20.72
N VAL A 489 -12.90 -0.22 -20.32
CA VAL A 489 -13.74 0.56 -21.22
C VAL A 489 -13.75 1.99 -20.72
N ARG A 490 -13.44 2.92 -21.61
CA ARG A 490 -13.61 4.37 -21.40
C ARG A 490 -14.72 4.86 -22.29
N ALA A 491 -15.72 5.50 -21.73
CA ALA A 491 -16.89 6.00 -22.42
C ALA A 491 -17.01 7.51 -22.21
N TYR A 492 -17.40 8.22 -23.24
CA TYR A 492 -17.58 9.67 -23.24
C TYR A 492 -19.00 10.03 -23.63
N GLU A 493 -19.51 11.18 -23.19
CA GLU A 493 -20.85 11.65 -23.51
C GLU A 493 -21.92 10.61 -23.15
N CYS A 494 -21.86 10.08 -21.92
CA CYS A 494 -22.81 9.12 -21.43
C CYS A 494 -24.20 9.75 -21.31
N LYS A 495 -25.20 9.14 -21.95
CA LYS A 495 -26.57 9.69 -22.03
C LYS A 495 -27.32 9.65 -20.69
N PHE A 496 -26.93 8.69 -19.81
CA PHE A 496 -27.58 8.47 -18.52
C PHE A 496 -26.60 8.68 -17.37
N PRO A 497 -26.38 9.92 -16.92
CA PRO A 497 -25.43 10.23 -15.83
C PRO A 497 -25.69 9.43 -14.54
N THR A 498 -26.96 9.16 -14.21
CA THR A 498 -27.35 8.38 -13.03
C THR A 498 -26.96 6.90 -13.09
N ALA A 499 -26.71 6.38 -14.30
CA ALA A 499 -26.22 5.02 -14.49
C ALA A 499 -24.70 4.87 -14.28
N LEU A 500 -23.98 6.00 -14.15
CA LEU A 500 -22.55 6.02 -13.91
C LEU A 500 -21.79 5.18 -14.95
N TRP A 501 -20.90 4.28 -14.49
CA TRP A 501 -20.14 3.34 -15.33
C TRP A 501 -20.89 2.05 -15.72
N TYR A 502 -22.16 1.93 -15.33
CA TYR A 502 -22.95 0.74 -15.65
C TYR A 502 -23.59 0.78 -17.05
N SER A 503 -23.64 1.95 -17.66
CA SER A 503 -24.27 2.17 -18.98
C SER A 503 -23.30 2.71 -20.02
N VAL A 504 -22.07 2.16 -20.06
CA VAL A 504 -21.02 2.58 -21.01
C VAL A 504 -21.42 2.35 -22.48
N GLY A 505 -22.33 1.42 -22.74
CA GLY A 505 -22.83 1.14 -24.07
C GLY A 505 -23.70 2.27 -24.68
N ASP A 506 -24.28 3.13 -23.83
CA ASP A 506 -25.12 4.26 -24.24
C ASP A 506 -24.34 5.57 -24.42
N SER A 507 -23.03 5.48 -24.53
CA SER A 507 -22.12 6.60 -24.74
C SER A 507 -21.87 6.91 -26.21
N ASN A 508 -21.04 7.93 -26.47
CA ASN A 508 -20.55 8.19 -27.84
C ASN A 508 -19.50 7.12 -28.20
N THR A 509 -19.95 6.10 -28.93
CA THR A 509 -19.10 4.95 -29.30
C THR A 509 -17.93 5.31 -30.21
N SER A 510 -18.02 6.44 -30.97
CA SER A 510 -16.91 6.90 -31.83
C SER A 510 -15.72 7.44 -31.04
N LYS A 511 -15.94 7.83 -29.78
CA LYS A 511 -14.91 8.30 -28.84
C LYS A 511 -14.49 7.23 -27.82
N ALA A 512 -15.21 6.12 -27.73
CA ALA A 512 -14.97 5.09 -26.74
C ALA A 512 -13.58 4.46 -26.88
N GLY A 513 -12.89 4.29 -25.77
CA GLY A 513 -11.63 3.55 -25.67
C GLY A 513 -11.89 2.17 -25.10
N ILE A 514 -11.37 1.13 -25.74
CA ILE A 514 -11.44 -0.25 -25.25
C ILE A 514 -10.03 -0.81 -25.18
N GLY A 515 -9.66 -1.36 -24.02
CA GLY A 515 -8.38 -2.00 -23.77
C GLY A 515 -8.55 -3.40 -23.19
N SER A 516 -7.58 -4.26 -23.45
CA SER A 516 -7.47 -5.55 -22.79
C SER A 516 -6.02 -5.84 -22.44
N SER A 517 -5.82 -6.60 -21.39
CA SER A 517 -4.50 -7.01 -20.91
C SER A 517 -4.50 -8.48 -20.54
N PHE A 518 -3.37 -9.13 -20.80
CA PHE A 518 -3.13 -10.52 -20.43
C PHE A 518 -1.66 -10.70 -20.07
N SER A 519 -1.39 -11.37 -18.97
CA SER A 519 -0.04 -11.83 -18.65
C SER A 519 -0.07 -13.09 -17.81
N GLU A 520 0.91 -13.96 -18.04
CA GLU A 520 1.13 -15.15 -17.23
C GLU A 520 2.60 -15.37 -16.96
N GLN A 521 2.88 -16.03 -15.85
CA GLN A 521 4.22 -16.43 -15.46
C GLN A 521 4.20 -17.74 -14.69
N GLN A 522 5.28 -18.48 -14.80
CA GLN A 522 5.48 -19.76 -14.13
C GLN A 522 6.83 -19.75 -13.43
N ARG A 523 6.91 -20.47 -12.31
CA ARG A 523 8.15 -20.72 -11.60
C ARG A 523 8.22 -22.18 -11.18
N ALA A 524 9.42 -22.70 -11.12
CA ALA A 524 9.68 -24.01 -10.55
C ALA A 524 10.95 -23.96 -9.73
N SER A 525 11.02 -24.76 -8.67
CA SER A 525 12.18 -24.72 -7.78
C SER A 525 12.46 -26.10 -7.17
N TYR A 526 13.74 -26.34 -6.93
CA TYR A 526 14.25 -27.47 -6.16
C TYR A 526 15.12 -26.97 -5.03
N MET A 527 14.97 -27.50 -3.82
CA MET A 527 15.74 -27.08 -2.66
C MET A 527 16.18 -28.27 -1.83
N GLY A 528 17.42 -28.21 -1.35
CA GLY A 528 17.95 -29.04 -0.27
C GLY A 528 18.43 -28.18 0.89
N ARG A 529 18.03 -28.52 2.11
CA ARG A 529 18.47 -27.85 3.33
C ARG A 529 18.89 -28.86 4.38
N ILE A 530 20.03 -28.60 4.99
CA ILE A 530 20.57 -29.37 6.10
C ILE A 530 20.63 -28.46 7.31
N ASN A 531 20.02 -28.86 8.42
CA ASN A 531 20.18 -28.30 9.73
C ASN A 531 20.90 -29.33 10.60
N TYR A 532 22.05 -28.97 11.12
CA TYR A 532 22.82 -29.87 12.00
C TYR A 532 23.12 -29.17 13.30
N SER A 533 22.87 -29.87 14.42
CA SER A 533 23.22 -29.42 15.75
C SER A 533 24.11 -30.42 16.42
N LEU A 534 25.26 -29.94 16.92
CA LEU A 534 26.20 -30.71 17.72
C LEU A 534 26.10 -30.31 19.19
N MET A 535 25.77 -31.24 20.06
CA MET A 535 25.64 -31.05 21.53
C MET A 535 24.66 -29.96 21.92
N ASP A 536 23.74 -29.60 21.02
CA ASP A 536 22.85 -28.42 21.16
C ASP A 536 23.58 -27.08 21.37
N ARG A 537 24.86 -27.01 21.00
CA ARG A 537 25.74 -25.82 21.14
C ARG A 537 26.17 -25.23 19.80
N TYR A 538 26.54 -26.06 18.85
CA TYR A 538 27.05 -25.65 17.53
C TYR A 538 26.02 -25.99 16.49
N LEU A 539 25.48 -24.97 15.87
CA LEU A 539 24.40 -25.10 14.90
C LEU A 539 24.91 -24.72 13.50
N ILE A 540 24.63 -25.56 12.52
CA ILE A 540 25.01 -25.37 11.12
C ILE A 540 23.76 -25.50 10.27
N THR A 541 23.51 -24.51 9.42
CA THR A 541 22.46 -24.58 8.40
C THR A 541 23.09 -24.38 7.03
N LEU A 542 22.87 -25.34 6.12
CA LEU A 542 23.28 -25.23 4.71
C LEU A 542 22.04 -25.34 3.85
N THR A 543 21.88 -24.44 2.90
CA THR A 543 20.76 -24.47 1.94
C THR A 543 21.28 -24.28 0.53
N GLY A 544 20.85 -25.12 -0.39
CA GLY A 544 21.01 -24.94 -1.82
C GLY A 544 19.66 -24.94 -2.48
N ARG A 545 19.37 -23.90 -3.29
CA ARG A 545 18.12 -23.79 -4.01
C ARG A 545 18.36 -23.47 -5.47
N TRP A 546 17.66 -24.17 -6.34
CA TRP A 546 17.68 -23.97 -7.79
C TRP A 546 16.32 -23.46 -8.22
N ASP A 547 16.25 -22.21 -8.72
CA ASP A 547 15.03 -21.55 -9.12
C ASP A 547 15.00 -21.32 -10.62
N GLY A 548 13.85 -21.59 -11.24
CA GLY A 548 13.54 -21.28 -12.63
C GLY A 548 12.37 -20.33 -12.75
N ALA A 549 12.48 -19.33 -13.65
CA ALA A 549 11.45 -18.32 -13.91
C ALA A 549 11.19 -18.14 -15.40
N SER A 550 9.92 -18.24 -15.81
CA SER A 550 9.53 -18.20 -17.24
C SER A 550 9.76 -16.84 -17.89
N MET A 551 9.74 -15.73 -17.12
CA MET A 551 9.90 -14.37 -17.62
C MET A 551 11.32 -14.00 -18.04
N LEU A 552 12.31 -14.83 -17.69
CA LEU A 552 13.72 -14.60 -18.04
C LEU A 552 14.09 -15.20 -19.39
N ALA A 553 15.23 -14.79 -19.94
CA ALA A 553 15.73 -15.29 -21.21
C ALA A 553 15.99 -16.81 -21.16
N VAL A 554 15.91 -17.48 -22.31
CA VAL A 554 15.95 -18.94 -22.42
C VAL A 554 17.14 -19.54 -21.68
N ASP A 555 18.34 -18.96 -21.87
CA ASP A 555 19.58 -19.48 -21.28
C ASP A 555 19.77 -19.01 -19.82
N ASN A 556 18.97 -18.07 -19.33
CA ASN A 556 19.09 -17.47 -18.00
C ASN A 556 17.89 -17.77 -17.10
N LYS A 557 17.00 -18.69 -17.50
CA LYS A 557 15.80 -19.03 -16.72
C LYS A 557 16.12 -19.64 -15.38
N TRP A 558 17.14 -20.48 -15.30
CA TRP A 558 17.51 -21.24 -14.11
C TRP A 558 18.79 -20.70 -13.47
N ASP A 559 18.78 -20.60 -12.14
CA ASP A 559 19.99 -20.20 -11.38
C ASP A 559 20.03 -20.86 -10.00
N PHE A 560 21.24 -20.94 -9.42
CA PHE A 560 21.50 -21.56 -8.14
C PHE A 560 21.81 -20.53 -7.05
N PHE A 561 21.16 -20.68 -5.91
CA PHE A 561 21.23 -19.78 -4.76
C PHE A 561 21.68 -20.53 -3.50
N PRO A 562 22.99 -20.53 -3.17
CA PRO A 562 23.53 -21.15 -1.98
C PRO A 562 23.41 -20.24 -0.76
N SER A 563 23.24 -20.84 0.43
CA SER A 563 23.44 -20.16 1.71
C SER A 563 24.00 -21.06 2.78
N ALA A 564 24.76 -20.49 3.72
CA ALA A 564 25.32 -21.13 4.88
C ALA A 564 25.17 -20.25 6.11
N ALA A 565 24.83 -20.84 7.25
CA ALA A 565 24.80 -20.15 8.52
C ALA A 565 25.36 -21.02 9.63
N LEU A 566 26.08 -20.38 10.56
CA LEU A 566 26.66 -20.98 11.74
C LEU A 566 26.14 -20.23 12.96
N ALA A 567 25.80 -20.93 14.03
CA ALA A 567 25.53 -20.31 15.32
C ALA A 567 26.18 -21.13 16.45
N TRP A 568 26.67 -20.40 17.45
CA TRP A 568 27.30 -20.95 18.63
C TRP A 568 26.56 -20.43 19.87
N LYS A 569 25.96 -21.34 20.63
CA LYS A 569 25.36 -21.08 21.95
C LYS A 569 26.45 -21.03 22.99
N VAL A 570 27.08 -19.90 23.18
CA VAL A 570 28.24 -19.72 24.08
C VAL A 570 27.87 -19.97 25.54
N ASN A 571 26.60 -19.66 25.91
CA ASN A 571 26.09 -19.91 27.26
C ASN A 571 26.05 -21.40 27.64
N GLU A 572 26.07 -22.32 26.67
CA GLU A 572 26.11 -23.78 26.94
C GLU A 572 27.52 -24.30 27.18
N GLU A 573 28.56 -23.46 27.09
CA GLU A 573 29.93 -23.83 27.35
C GLU A 573 30.23 -23.85 28.85
N ASN A 574 31.03 -24.85 29.28
CA ASN A 574 31.36 -25.06 30.69
C ASN A 574 31.94 -23.80 31.35
N PHE A 575 32.72 -22.99 30.63
CA PHE A 575 33.34 -21.78 31.16
C PHE A 575 32.34 -20.64 31.45
N LEU A 576 31.15 -20.64 30.79
CA LEU A 576 30.08 -19.66 31.03
C LEU A 576 28.98 -20.18 31.94
N GLN A 577 28.79 -21.49 32.06
CA GLN A 577 27.78 -22.08 32.95
C GLN A 577 27.97 -21.70 34.42
N ALA A 578 29.21 -21.40 34.84
CA ALA A 578 29.53 -20.91 36.18
C ALA A 578 29.06 -19.46 36.42
N ILE A 579 28.70 -18.72 35.35
CA ILE A 579 28.29 -17.31 35.41
C ILE A 579 26.76 -17.24 35.40
N GLY A 580 26.14 -17.36 36.57
CA GLY A 580 24.69 -17.54 36.72
C GLY A 580 23.80 -16.38 36.25
N TRP A 581 24.37 -15.21 35.91
CA TRP A 581 23.60 -14.08 35.42
C TRP A 581 23.50 -13.99 33.87
N ILE A 582 24.28 -14.81 33.12
CA ILE A 582 24.20 -14.95 31.68
C ILE A 582 23.32 -16.16 31.36
N ASN A 583 22.10 -15.92 30.88
CA ASN A 583 21.16 -16.99 30.60
C ASN A 583 21.15 -17.36 29.09
N THR A 584 21.43 -16.39 28.24
CA THR A 584 21.52 -16.58 26.78
C THR A 584 22.71 -15.79 26.28
N LEU A 585 23.57 -16.42 25.51
CA LEU A 585 24.61 -15.77 24.73
C LEU A 585 24.85 -16.64 23.48
N LYS A 586 24.36 -16.16 22.34
CA LYS A 586 24.49 -16.84 21.05
C LYS A 586 25.13 -15.93 20.03
N VAL A 587 26.20 -16.39 19.39
CA VAL A 587 26.85 -15.71 18.28
C VAL A 587 26.45 -16.43 17.00
N ARG A 588 26.13 -15.71 15.97
CA ARG A 588 25.73 -16.24 14.67
C ARG A 588 26.35 -15.49 13.50
N VAL A 589 26.67 -16.24 12.45
CA VAL A 589 27.21 -15.73 11.20
C VAL A 589 26.51 -16.45 10.07
N GLY A 590 26.10 -15.71 9.07
CA GLY A 590 25.43 -16.25 7.89
C GLY A 590 25.88 -15.54 6.62
N TYR A 591 25.98 -16.32 5.56
CA TYR A 591 26.20 -15.85 4.20
C TYR A 591 25.19 -16.49 3.27
N GLY A 592 24.69 -15.74 2.30
CA GLY A 592 23.80 -16.30 1.30
C GLY A 592 23.68 -15.42 0.08
N VAL A 593 23.32 -16.07 -1.02
CA VAL A 593 22.99 -15.42 -2.29
C VAL A 593 21.50 -15.60 -2.54
N THR A 594 20.80 -14.52 -2.82
CA THR A 594 19.40 -14.53 -3.22
C THR A 594 19.24 -13.93 -4.61
N GLY A 595 18.26 -14.41 -5.37
CA GLY A 595 17.91 -13.87 -6.68
C GLY A 595 16.70 -12.96 -6.62
N ASN A 596 16.53 -12.11 -7.64
CA ASN A 596 15.30 -11.38 -7.89
C ASN A 596 14.98 -11.46 -9.38
N ALA A 597 13.77 -11.96 -9.71
CA ALA A 597 13.22 -12.00 -11.06
C ALA A 597 11.86 -11.29 -11.15
N SER A 598 11.62 -10.29 -10.29
CA SER A 598 10.38 -9.51 -10.27
C SER A 598 10.36 -8.49 -11.41
N VAL A 599 10.46 -8.99 -12.64
CA VAL A 599 10.35 -8.22 -13.88
C VAL A 599 9.04 -8.60 -14.58
N SER A 600 8.52 -7.68 -15.41
CA SER A 600 7.31 -7.95 -16.17
C SER A 600 7.50 -9.10 -17.17
N PRO A 601 6.52 -9.97 -17.37
CA PRO A 601 6.56 -10.99 -18.41
C PRO A 601 6.78 -10.39 -19.81
N TYR A 602 7.33 -11.18 -20.73
CA TYR A 602 7.52 -10.88 -22.16
C TYR A 602 8.56 -9.81 -22.51
N GLN A 603 9.31 -9.24 -21.53
CA GLN A 603 10.38 -8.27 -21.82
C GLN A 603 11.51 -8.85 -22.68
N THR A 604 11.69 -10.16 -22.70
CA THR A 604 12.67 -10.84 -23.55
C THR A 604 12.29 -10.81 -25.03
N GLY A 605 10.99 -10.73 -25.34
CA GLY A 605 10.46 -10.64 -26.71
C GLY A 605 10.31 -9.20 -27.23
N GLY A 606 10.39 -8.22 -26.32
CA GLY A 606 10.05 -6.83 -26.62
C GLY A 606 8.56 -6.63 -26.86
N ALA A 607 8.17 -5.39 -27.13
CA ALA A 607 6.79 -5.03 -27.44
C ALA A 607 6.73 -4.06 -28.61
N MET A 608 5.67 -4.21 -29.45
CA MET A 608 5.35 -3.32 -30.55
C MET A 608 4.06 -2.58 -30.22
N VAL A 609 3.99 -1.30 -30.52
CA VAL A 609 2.75 -0.51 -30.44
C VAL A 609 2.39 0.03 -31.83
N SER A 610 1.09 0.05 -32.12
CA SER A 610 0.57 0.79 -33.28
C SER A 610 0.69 2.27 -33.01
N GLN A 611 1.24 3.00 -33.95
CA GLN A 611 1.32 4.46 -33.88
C GLN A 611 0.84 5.07 -35.19
N TRP A 612 -0.02 6.08 -35.09
CA TRP A 612 -0.37 6.92 -36.22
C TRP A 612 0.85 7.75 -36.59
N ALA A 613 1.32 7.62 -37.79
CA ALA A 613 2.39 8.43 -38.34
C ALA A 613 1.83 9.37 -39.37
N ASN A 614 1.77 10.65 -39.04
CA ASN A 614 1.60 11.71 -40.04
C ASN A 614 2.93 11.93 -40.73
N LYS A 615 3.25 11.16 -41.77
CA LYS A 615 4.38 11.50 -42.62
C LYS A 615 3.85 12.04 -43.96
N PRO A 616 4.21 13.25 -44.34
CA PRO A 616 4.09 13.67 -45.72
C PRO A 616 5.12 12.91 -46.55
N PHE A 617 4.70 11.93 -47.31
CA PHE A 617 5.50 11.38 -48.41
C PHE A 617 5.18 12.15 -49.70
N GLY A 618 6.13 12.93 -50.18
CA GLY A 618 6.04 13.63 -51.46
C GLY A 618 5.60 15.07 -51.39
N GLN A 619 5.95 15.84 -52.44
CA GLN A 619 5.50 17.23 -52.66
C GLN A 619 3.98 17.20 -52.95
N GLY A 620 3.20 17.54 -51.95
CA GLY A 620 1.77 17.63 -52.01
C GLY A 620 1.14 17.07 -50.74
N ALA A 621 0.45 17.92 -49.98
CA ALA A 621 -0.17 17.57 -48.72
C ALA A 621 -1.30 16.54 -48.93
N VAL A 622 -0.95 15.26 -48.97
CA VAL A 622 -1.88 14.16 -48.72
C VAL A 622 -1.62 13.66 -47.31
N THR A 623 -2.43 14.12 -46.40
CA THR A 623 -2.51 13.58 -45.00
C THR A 623 -3.25 12.26 -45.07
N THR A 624 -2.58 11.21 -45.50
CA THR A 624 -3.03 9.83 -45.28
C THR A 624 -2.51 9.40 -43.92
N ASN A 625 -3.41 9.26 -42.96
CA ASN A 625 -3.13 8.64 -41.69
C ASN A 625 -2.76 7.15 -41.93
N THR A 626 -1.48 6.84 -41.95
CA THR A 626 -1.01 5.46 -42.04
C THR A 626 -0.70 4.96 -40.66
N THR A 627 -1.31 3.85 -40.26
CA THR A 627 -0.97 3.16 -39.03
C THR A 627 0.33 2.40 -39.23
N GLY A 628 1.37 2.80 -38.52
CA GLY A 628 2.64 2.11 -38.45
C GLY A 628 2.81 1.39 -37.10
N ALA A 629 3.74 0.47 -37.03
CA ALA A 629 4.15 -0.15 -35.77
C ALA A 629 5.56 0.29 -35.43
N LYS A 630 5.79 0.64 -34.15
CA LYS A 630 7.14 0.87 -33.62
C LYS A 630 7.40 0.01 -32.38
N ALA A 631 8.64 -0.32 -32.13
CA ALA A 631 9.04 -0.96 -30.88
C ALA A 631 8.77 0.03 -29.74
N SER A 632 7.97 -0.39 -28.75
CA SER A 632 7.76 0.35 -27.50
C SER A 632 8.73 -0.12 -26.41
N VAL A 633 9.09 -1.39 -26.46
CA VAL A 633 10.10 -2.01 -25.59
C VAL A 633 11.06 -2.81 -26.47
N LEU A 634 12.35 -2.54 -26.33
CA LEU A 634 13.37 -3.34 -27.01
C LEU A 634 13.48 -4.72 -26.36
N PRO A 635 13.63 -5.80 -27.15
CA PRO A 635 13.81 -7.13 -26.62
C PRO A 635 15.13 -7.25 -25.86
N ASN A 636 15.07 -7.80 -24.63
CA ASN A 636 16.27 -8.13 -23.87
C ASN A 636 16.47 -9.66 -23.84
N LYS A 637 17.22 -10.18 -24.80
CA LYS A 637 17.52 -11.61 -24.91
C LYS A 637 18.53 -12.12 -23.87
N MET A 638 19.13 -11.21 -23.08
CA MET A 638 20.09 -11.55 -22.02
C MET A 638 19.52 -11.34 -20.63
N LEU A 639 18.21 -11.06 -20.52
CA LEU A 639 17.55 -10.81 -19.24
C LEU A 639 17.72 -12.02 -18.30
N GLY A 640 18.39 -11.80 -17.18
CA GLY A 640 18.71 -12.83 -16.20
C GLY A 640 18.32 -12.44 -14.80
N TRP A 641 18.74 -13.23 -13.83
CA TRP A 641 18.54 -12.99 -12.42
C TRP A 641 19.36 -11.82 -11.92
N GLU A 642 18.73 -10.92 -11.17
CA GLU A 642 19.45 -9.99 -10.28
C GLU A 642 19.89 -10.77 -9.03
N LYS A 643 21.18 -10.75 -8.69
CA LYS A 643 21.75 -11.51 -7.57
C LYS A 643 22.19 -10.56 -6.46
N THR A 644 21.80 -10.87 -5.24
CA THR A 644 22.25 -10.16 -4.04
C THR A 644 22.96 -11.14 -3.11
N ALA A 645 24.25 -10.92 -2.88
CA ALA A 645 25.03 -11.61 -1.85
C ALA A 645 25.00 -10.80 -0.56
N SER A 646 24.74 -11.44 0.58
CA SER A 646 24.75 -10.77 1.87
C SER A 646 25.39 -11.60 2.95
N THR A 647 26.14 -10.92 3.83
CA THR A 647 26.71 -11.50 5.05
C THR A 647 26.02 -10.85 6.25
N ASN A 648 25.66 -11.65 7.23
CA ASN A 648 25.06 -11.20 8.47
C ASN A 648 25.83 -11.77 9.67
N VAL A 649 26.19 -10.88 10.62
CA VAL A 649 26.77 -11.26 11.91
C VAL A 649 25.83 -10.78 13.00
N GLY A 650 25.56 -11.62 14.00
CA GLY A 650 24.62 -11.27 15.05
C GLY A 650 25.00 -11.89 16.39
N ILE A 651 24.57 -11.22 17.45
CA ILE A 651 24.67 -11.68 18.83
C ILE A 651 23.27 -11.59 19.45
N ASP A 652 22.82 -12.70 20.04
CA ASP A 652 21.60 -12.74 20.85
C ASP A 652 22.01 -12.92 22.32
N PHE A 653 21.46 -12.10 23.21
CA PHE A 653 21.82 -12.12 24.63
C PHE A 653 20.62 -12.08 25.56
N GLY A 654 20.76 -12.69 26.73
CA GLY A 654 19.79 -12.68 27.81
C GLY A 654 20.50 -12.72 29.16
N PHE A 655 20.24 -11.75 30.03
CA PHE A 655 20.88 -11.57 31.31
C PHE A 655 19.86 -11.54 32.44
N LEU A 656 20.30 -11.86 33.67
CA LEU A 656 19.53 -11.74 34.90
C LEU A 656 18.18 -12.49 34.83
N ASN A 657 18.21 -13.79 34.53
CA ASN A 657 17.05 -14.65 34.31
C ASN A 657 16.17 -14.12 33.12
N ASN A 658 16.84 -13.70 32.06
CA ASN A 658 16.22 -13.13 30.84
C ASN A 658 15.36 -11.88 31.11
N ARG A 659 15.64 -11.11 32.17
CA ARG A 659 15.02 -9.81 32.44
C ARG A 659 15.54 -8.75 31.48
N ILE A 660 16.75 -8.89 30.95
CA ILE A 660 17.35 -8.07 29.92
C ILE A 660 17.64 -8.98 28.74
N THR A 661 16.91 -8.85 27.67
CA THR A 661 17.12 -9.63 26.44
C THR A 661 17.26 -8.71 25.24
N GLY A 662 18.06 -9.13 24.27
CA GLY A 662 18.22 -8.37 23.05
C GLY A 662 18.98 -9.14 21.98
N SER A 663 19.02 -8.52 20.78
CA SER A 663 19.84 -8.99 19.67
C SER A 663 20.46 -7.80 18.94
N ALA A 664 21.69 -7.96 18.53
CA ALA A 664 22.42 -6.98 17.71
C ALA A 664 22.95 -7.64 16.44
#